data_288d8f843050eba9c84bdda99b887891
#
_entry.id   288d8f843050eba9c84bdda99b887891
#
_cell.length_a   1.000
_cell.length_b   1.000
_cell.length_c   1.000
_cell.angle_alpha   90.00
_cell.angle_beta   90.00
_cell.angle_gamma   90.00
#
_symmetry.space_group_name_H-M   'P 1'
#
loop_
_entity.id
_entity.type
_entity.pdbx_description
1 polymer ?
#
loop_
_entity_poly.entity_id
_entity_poly.type
_entity_poly.pdbx_seq_one_letter_code
_entity_poly.pdbx_strand_id
1 'polypeptide(L)'
;MAMVITDSTLVGAVALGAVRAETLAPGWPGVPARWTSSAKSGIGTAISRDSRVWFTLSHGILNEIYYPRVDHACTRDFGFIVTDGQTYFSEEKRNARSETSQVAPGVPSYRLQNTATDGRYRIEKEILTDPWRDVVLQRVRFVPLQGTLADFHLYALLASHLANAGAGNTAWVGDYKGSPMLFAEREHHALALASSTPWLARSVGFVGVSDGWQELHAHKRLNHTYARAENGNVAVTGEIDLVACDGTLVMALGFGPTAMEAGQYALITLLEDFDETQTEYVRAWRAWHARLVDGVPPKQRTRLYQISAAVLRTHESKRVEGGIIASLSISWGFSKPDDDLGGYHLVWPRDLVEIAGGFIAIGAHEHVRRVLRYLQVTQEPDGHWSQNMWLDGRPYWQGVQMDETALPILLVDLAARQGVIDTAGRDALWPMVRRAAVFLVRNGPVSPQDRWEEQPGYAPFTIATEIAALLVAADLADAASNTIAADYLRETADAWNASIERWLYVEGTELAQLHGVDGYYARVAQPDHADAASPCQGFVPIKNRPPDQATGPAALMVSLDALAFVRFGLRAPNDPRMLNTVSIIDATLKVETPRGPTWHRYQGDGYGEHPDGSPYDGTGVGRAWPLLTGERAHYELAAGRLPVAEHLAQAMEMIAGDAGLLPEQVWDSADIPDRELFLGHASGSAMPLVWAHAEYLKLCRSLHDGEIFDQPPQTVERYVVQQTTSDRIVWRFNNKVRAMPANRTLRVETLAPAVVHWSADGWHSVHDTATRDTTLGVHVVDLGTRHLCAGDRVQLTFYWPEAPRWEEIDFVVCVE
;
A
#
# COMPACT_ATOMS: atom_id res chain seq x y z
N MET A 1 34.51 -57.61 39.23
CA MET A 1 35.66 -57.91 38.38
C MET A 1 35.80 -56.75 37.41
N ALA A 2 36.74 -55.90 37.73
CA ALA A 2 37.02 -54.63 37.02
C ALA A 2 37.83 -55.03 35.76
N MET A 3 37.53 -54.31 34.70
CA MET A 3 38.46 -54.13 33.60
C MET A 3 38.43 -52.68 33.10
N VAL A 4 39.49 -52.04 33.49
CA VAL A 4 39.91 -50.73 33.00
C VAL A 4 40.45 -50.94 31.60
N ILE A 5 39.94 -50.16 30.61
CA ILE A 5 40.65 -49.91 29.37
C ILE A 5 40.78 -48.40 29.22
N THR A 6 41.98 -47.99 29.50
CA THR A 6 42.52 -46.69 29.00
C THR A 6 42.98 -46.93 27.57
N ASP A 7 42.50 -46.21 26.62
CA ASP A 7 43.40 -45.64 25.63
C ASP A 7 42.77 -44.38 24.96
N SER A 8 43.55 -43.37 24.97
CA SER A 8 43.37 -42.05 24.43
C SER A 8 43.65 -42.07 22.93
N THR A 9 42.68 -41.62 22.15
CA THR A 9 43.00 -40.96 20.86
C THR A 9 42.23 -39.71 20.74
N LEU A 10 42.92 -38.63 20.97
CA LEU A 10 42.55 -37.25 20.66
C LEU A 10 42.13 -37.16 19.18
N VAL A 11 40.84 -37.01 18.94
CA VAL A 11 40.38 -36.36 17.73
C VAL A 11 40.29 -34.86 18.08
N GLY A 12 41.17 -34.10 17.43
CA GLY A 12 41.34 -32.66 17.71
C GLY A 12 40.04 -31.90 17.62
N ALA A 13 39.62 -31.31 18.73
CA ALA A 13 38.78 -30.17 18.74
C ALA A 13 39.57 -29.08 18.00
N VAL A 14 39.13 -28.73 16.78
CA VAL A 14 39.57 -27.52 16.13
C VAL A 14 39.10 -26.39 17.03
N ALA A 15 40.00 -25.83 17.77
CA ALA A 15 39.78 -24.66 18.60
C ALA A 15 39.21 -23.58 17.68
N LEU A 16 38.01 -23.13 17.97
CA LEU A 16 37.55 -21.78 17.55
C LEU A 16 38.63 -20.82 18.05
N GLY A 17 39.49 -20.35 17.17
CA GLY A 17 40.61 -19.48 17.50
C GLY A 17 40.07 -18.32 18.35
N ALA A 18 40.63 -18.19 19.54
CA ALA A 18 40.36 -17.07 20.41
C ALA A 18 40.61 -15.79 19.63
N VAL A 19 39.54 -15.06 19.34
CA VAL A 19 39.61 -13.74 18.69
C VAL A 19 40.48 -12.86 19.58
N ARG A 20 41.63 -12.40 19.09
CA ARG A 20 42.49 -11.48 19.83
C ARG A 20 41.72 -10.18 20.09
N ALA A 21 41.90 -9.54 21.25
CA ALA A 21 41.20 -8.29 21.61
C ALA A 21 41.39 -7.19 20.57
N GLU A 22 42.45 -7.23 19.80
CA GLU A 22 42.80 -6.31 18.71
C GLU A 22 41.94 -6.50 17.43
N THR A 23 41.03 -7.48 17.38
CA THR A 23 40.21 -7.80 16.19
C THR A 23 38.78 -7.28 16.33
N LEU A 24 38.39 -6.65 17.43
CA LEU A 24 37.09 -6.01 17.62
C LEU A 24 37.05 -4.65 16.95
N ALA A 25 35.98 -4.37 16.23
CA ALA A 25 35.76 -3.08 15.61
C ALA A 25 35.53 -2.00 16.68
N PRO A 26 36.19 -0.84 16.59
CA PRO A 26 35.91 0.32 17.44
C PRO A 26 34.67 1.08 16.97
N GLY A 27 34.08 1.91 17.84
CA GLY A 27 33.05 2.86 17.46
C GLY A 27 31.59 2.40 17.68
N TRP A 28 31.40 1.46 18.63
CA TRP A 28 30.07 1.07 19.06
C TRP A 28 29.21 2.28 19.48
N PRO A 29 27.90 2.33 19.16
CA PRO A 29 27.11 1.35 18.37
C PRO A 29 27.02 1.68 16.86
N GLY A 30 27.82 2.59 16.34
CA GLY A 30 27.70 3.17 15.02
C GLY A 30 26.75 4.37 14.98
N VAL A 31 26.53 4.94 13.77
CA VAL A 31 25.54 6.01 13.60
C VAL A 31 24.12 5.47 13.68
N PRO A 32 23.12 6.31 14.05
CA PRO A 32 21.71 5.90 14.02
C PRO A 32 21.32 5.34 12.65
N ALA A 33 20.65 4.19 12.68
CA ALA A 33 20.21 3.51 11.46
C ALA A 33 19.07 4.27 10.78
N ARG A 34 19.01 4.16 9.45
CA ARG A 34 17.96 4.74 8.61
C ARG A 34 17.62 3.78 7.50
N TRP A 35 16.43 3.93 6.92
CA TRP A 35 16.06 3.23 5.68
C TRP A 35 16.89 3.74 4.50
N THR A 36 16.71 3.17 3.32
CA THR A 36 17.36 3.60 2.08
C THR A 36 16.40 4.40 1.20
N SER A 37 16.78 4.63 -0.08
CA SER A 37 15.97 5.33 -1.06
C SER A 37 14.65 4.61 -1.32
N SER A 38 13.55 5.36 -1.34
CA SER A 38 12.20 4.86 -1.64
C SER A 38 11.94 4.67 -3.13
N ALA A 39 12.61 5.44 -4.01
CA ALA A 39 12.45 5.36 -5.46
C ALA A 39 13.15 4.11 -6.02
N LYS A 40 12.43 2.97 -6.02
CA LYS A 40 12.98 1.70 -6.50
C LYS A 40 13.04 1.65 -8.02
N SER A 41 14.08 1.01 -8.55
CA SER A 41 14.22 0.69 -9.99
C SER A 41 13.91 -0.78 -10.30
N GLY A 42 13.67 -1.60 -9.29
CA GLY A 42 13.31 -3.00 -9.43
C GLY A 42 12.96 -3.64 -8.10
N ILE A 43 12.11 -4.64 -8.14
CA ILE A 43 11.74 -5.50 -7.01
C ILE A 43 11.63 -6.93 -7.51
N GLY A 44 11.94 -7.92 -6.67
CA GLY A 44 11.87 -9.31 -7.14
C GLY A 44 11.83 -10.35 -6.04
N THR A 45 11.31 -11.51 -6.40
CA THR A 45 11.31 -12.75 -5.61
C THR A 45 11.05 -13.94 -6.54
N ALA A 46 11.44 -15.14 -6.15
CA ALA A 46 11.04 -16.35 -6.86
C ALA A 46 9.55 -16.67 -6.66
N ILE A 47 8.96 -17.38 -7.61
CA ILE A 47 7.56 -17.84 -7.51
C ILE A 47 7.39 -18.91 -6.41
N SER A 48 8.38 -19.75 -6.21
CA SER A 48 8.36 -20.83 -5.22
C SER A 48 8.21 -20.30 -3.80
N ARG A 49 7.48 -21.05 -2.96
CA ARG A 49 7.37 -20.79 -1.53
C ARG A 49 8.60 -21.28 -0.74
N ASP A 50 9.44 -22.08 -1.35
CA ASP A 50 10.68 -22.57 -0.73
C ASP A 50 11.72 -21.46 -0.61
N SER A 51 11.68 -20.48 -1.52
CA SER A 51 12.49 -19.27 -1.45
C SER A 51 11.69 -18.15 -0.78
N ARG A 52 12.03 -17.84 0.46
CA ARG A 52 11.36 -16.82 1.29
C ARG A 52 12.13 -15.51 1.32
N VAL A 53 12.69 -15.14 0.17
CA VAL A 53 13.49 -13.91 0.03
C VAL A 53 12.91 -13.01 -1.04
N TRP A 54 12.89 -11.70 -0.77
CA TRP A 54 12.54 -10.63 -1.71
C TRP A 54 13.67 -9.62 -1.74
N PHE A 55 13.86 -8.95 -2.85
CA PHE A 55 14.86 -7.89 -2.98
C PHE A 55 14.28 -6.65 -3.64
N THR A 56 14.89 -5.52 -3.35
CA THR A 56 14.64 -4.25 -4.00
C THR A 56 15.92 -3.66 -4.58
N LEU A 57 15.78 -2.82 -5.60
CA LEU A 57 16.87 -2.15 -6.29
C LEU A 57 16.64 -0.64 -6.34
N SER A 58 17.68 0.14 -6.14
CA SER A 58 17.74 1.55 -6.53
C SER A 58 19.20 1.95 -6.75
N HIS A 59 19.44 2.99 -7.55
CA HIS A 59 20.78 3.52 -7.80
C HIS A 59 21.81 2.44 -8.20
N GLY A 60 21.36 1.45 -8.95
CA GLY A 60 22.20 0.37 -9.44
C GLY A 60 22.65 -0.67 -8.42
N ILE A 61 22.16 -0.67 -7.20
CA ILE A 61 22.52 -1.61 -6.15
C ILE A 61 21.29 -2.32 -5.55
N LEU A 62 21.55 -3.43 -4.84
CA LEU A 62 20.56 -4.05 -3.96
C LEU A 62 20.34 -3.15 -2.73
N ASN A 63 19.10 -2.98 -2.34
CA ASN A 63 18.71 -2.23 -1.15
C ASN A 63 18.16 -3.16 -0.07
N GLU A 64 16.91 -2.90 0.40
CA GLU A 64 16.28 -3.80 1.34
C GLU A 64 16.07 -5.17 0.67
N ILE A 65 16.58 -6.19 1.34
CA ILE A 65 16.30 -7.59 1.08
C ILE A 65 15.50 -8.10 2.28
N TYR A 66 14.39 -8.79 2.02
CA TYR A 66 13.44 -9.22 3.04
C TYR A 66 13.53 -10.72 3.26
N TYR A 67 13.48 -11.15 4.52
CA TYR A 67 13.49 -12.55 4.93
C TYR A 67 12.95 -12.71 6.37
N PRO A 68 12.26 -13.79 6.75
CA PRO A 68 11.59 -14.79 5.91
C PRO A 68 10.17 -14.35 5.53
N ARG A 69 9.83 -13.09 5.79
CA ARG A 69 8.54 -12.46 5.52
C ARG A 69 8.77 -11.22 4.66
N VAL A 70 7.81 -10.91 3.82
CA VAL A 70 7.86 -9.75 2.92
C VAL A 70 7.86 -8.40 3.67
N ASP A 71 7.48 -8.37 4.95
CA ASP A 71 7.48 -7.22 5.85
C ASP A 71 8.71 -7.17 6.79
N HIS A 72 9.70 -8.06 6.64
CA HIS A 72 10.93 -8.08 7.45
C HIS A 72 12.17 -7.78 6.61
N ALA A 73 12.56 -6.52 6.55
CA ALA A 73 13.82 -6.12 5.91
C ALA A 73 15.02 -6.65 6.73
N CYS A 74 16.06 -7.09 6.02
CA CYS A 74 17.28 -7.67 6.59
C CYS A 74 18.56 -6.98 6.14
N THR A 75 18.50 -6.15 5.09
CA THR A 75 19.62 -5.31 4.63
C THR A 75 19.14 -3.89 4.40
N ARG A 76 20.06 -2.93 4.44
CA ARG A 76 19.81 -1.57 4.01
C ARG A 76 20.29 -1.33 2.59
N ASP A 77 21.60 -1.58 2.35
CA ASP A 77 22.23 -1.43 1.05
C ASP A 77 23.31 -2.54 0.86
N PHE A 78 23.41 -3.05 -0.36
CA PHE A 78 24.46 -3.95 -0.78
C PHE A 78 24.97 -3.54 -2.16
N GLY A 79 26.16 -2.95 -2.22
CA GLY A 79 26.80 -2.45 -3.43
C GLY A 79 28.31 -2.63 -3.40
N PHE A 80 28.99 -1.97 -4.35
CA PHE A 80 30.44 -2.08 -4.49
C PHE A 80 31.14 -0.72 -4.33
N ILE A 81 32.40 -0.80 -3.83
CA ILE A 81 33.36 0.30 -3.85
C ILE A 81 34.54 -0.10 -4.73
N VAL A 82 35.00 0.82 -5.56
CA VAL A 82 36.14 0.64 -6.47
C VAL A 82 37.23 1.62 -6.09
N THR A 83 38.47 1.14 -5.95
CA THR A 83 39.63 1.96 -5.71
C THR A 83 40.80 1.56 -6.61
N ASP A 84 41.85 2.41 -6.67
CA ASP A 84 43.18 2.06 -7.27
C ASP A 84 44.24 1.70 -6.21
N GLY A 85 43.80 1.66 -4.94
CA GLY A 85 44.66 1.44 -3.79
C GLY A 85 45.57 2.61 -3.44
N GLN A 86 45.44 3.78 -4.07
CA GLN A 86 46.30 4.96 -3.88
C GLN A 86 45.51 6.25 -3.69
N THR A 87 44.81 6.70 -4.72
CA THR A 87 44.15 8.01 -4.75
C THR A 87 42.71 7.94 -5.19
N TYR A 88 42.34 6.95 -5.98
CA TYR A 88 40.99 6.80 -6.54
C TYR A 88 40.01 6.11 -5.58
N PHE A 89 38.86 6.69 -5.47
CA PHE A 89 37.72 6.12 -4.72
C PHE A 89 36.42 6.38 -5.48
N SER A 90 35.65 5.36 -5.72
CA SER A 90 34.32 5.44 -6.36
C SER A 90 33.36 4.49 -5.68
N GLU A 91 32.23 5.03 -5.24
CA GLU A 91 31.10 4.23 -4.70
C GLU A 91 30.10 4.00 -5.82
N GLU A 92 29.76 2.76 -6.11
CA GLU A 92 28.84 2.37 -7.17
C GLU A 92 27.51 3.14 -7.10
N LYS A 93 26.93 3.26 -5.90
CA LYS A 93 25.65 3.96 -5.65
C LYS A 93 25.67 5.44 -6.01
N ARG A 94 26.81 6.13 -5.81
CA ARG A 94 26.91 7.60 -5.90
C ARG A 94 27.70 8.09 -7.10
N ASN A 95 28.64 7.30 -7.58
CA ASN A 95 29.60 7.72 -8.59
C ASN A 95 29.45 6.96 -9.92
N ALA A 96 28.33 6.23 -10.10
CA ALA A 96 28.03 5.56 -11.36
C ALA A 96 26.68 5.99 -11.92
N ARG A 97 26.56 5.99 -13.24
CA ARG A 97 25.30 6.07 -13.95
C ARG A 97 24.78 4.66 -14.16
N SER A 98 23.56 4.40 -13.67
CA SER A 98 22.94 3.08 -13.68
C SER A 98 21.88 2.96 -14.75
N GLU A 99 21.88 1.84 -15.47
CA GLU A 99 20.83 1.43 -16.38
C GLU A 99 20.28 0.09 -15.87
N THR A 100 18.95 -0.03 -15.74
CA THR A 100 18.28 -1.24 -15.22
C THR A 100 17.30 -1.76 -16.25
N SER A 101 17.34 -3.07 -16.52
CA SER A 101 16.40 -3.74 -17.40
C SER A 101 16.01 -5.11 -16.85
N GLN A 102 14.81 -5.58 -17.17
CA GLN A 102 14.41 -6.95 -16.84
C GLN A 102 15.12 -7.96 -17.74
N VAL A 103 15.48 -9.13 -17.19
CA VAL A 103 16.06 -10.27 -17.95
C VAL A 103 15.08 -10.76 -19.02
N ALA A 104 13.79 -10.74 -18.70
CA ALA A 104 12.70 -11.04 -19.66
C ALA A 104 11.45 -10.23 -19.26
N PRO A 105 10.56 -9.91 -20.21
CA PRO A 105 9.35 -9.12 -19.94
C PRO A 105 8.50 -9.73 -18.82
N GLY A 106 8.13 -8.91 -17.83
CA GLY A 106 7.33 -9.32 -16.69
C GLY A 106 8.01 -10.27 -15.68
N VAL A 107 9.29 -10.58 -15.88
CA VAL A 107 10.06 -11.40 -14.94
C VAL A 107 10.86 -10.49 -14.02
N PRO A 108 10.63 -10.50 -12.69
CA PRO A 108 11.31 -9.63 -11.74
C PRO A 108 12.72 -10.14 -11.38
N SER A 109 13.56 -10.22 -12.39
CA SER A 109 14.99 -10.43 -12.38
C SER A 109 15.63 -9.41 -13.32
N TYR A 110 16.78 -8.87 -12.95
CA TYR A 110 17.27 -7.64 -13.54
C TYR A 110 18.71 -7.75 -14.02
N ARG A 111 18.98 -7.05 -15.14
CA ARG A 111 20.32 -6.69 -15.60
C ARG A 111 20.56 -5.23 -15.29
N LEU A 112 21.70 -4.96 -14.66
CA LEU A 112 22.13 -3.62 -14.34
C LEU A 112 23.47 -3.34 -15.01
N GLN A 113 23.65 -2.12 -15.52
CA GLN A 113 24.93 -1.62 -16.01
C GLN A 113 25.24 -0.33 -15.27
N ASN A 114 26.27 -0.36 -14.44
CA ASN A 114 26.72 0.78 -13.64
C ASN A 114 28.04 1.26 -14.20
N THR A 115 28.02 2.35 -14.97
CA THR A 115 29.20 2.94 -15.57
C THR A 115 29.65 4.11 -14.70
N ALA A 116 30.90 4.07 -14.24
CA ALA A 116 31.50 5.17 -13.48
C ALA A 116 31.36 6.50 -14.22
N THR A 117 31.00 7.56 -13.51
CA THR A 117 30.79 8.90 -14.13
C THR A 117 32.03 9.49 -14.76
N ASP A 118 33.22 9.07 -14.32
CA ASP A 118 34.53 9.43 -14.90
C ASP A 118 34.98 8.49 -16.03
N GLY A 119 34.19 7.46 -16.36
CA GLY A 119 34.44 6.54 -17.46
C GLY A 119 35.59 5.56 -17.25
N ARG A 120 36.01 5.27 -16.00
CA ARG A 120 37.14 4.34 -15.73
C ARG A 120 36.78 2.89 -15.75
N TYR A 121 35.55 2.56 -15.29
CA TYR A 121 35.08 1.18 -15.22
C TYR A 121 33.58 1.08 -15.46
N ARG A 122 33.12 -0.14 -15.68
CA ARG A 122 31.68 -0.53 -15.66
C ARG A 122 31.49 -1.81 -14.85
N ILE A 123 30.46 -1.84 -14.03
CA ILE A 123 29.98 -3.04 -13.33
C ILE A 123 28.67 -3.50 -13.99
N GLU A 124 28.69 -4.70 -14.53
CA GLU A 124 27.49 -5.37 -15.07
C GLU A 124 27.00 -6.39 -14.06
N LYS A 125 25.69 -6.42 -13.79
CA LYS A 125 25.11 -7.34 -12.81
C LYS A 125 23.88 -8.03 -13.35
N GLU A 126 23.65 -9.27 -12.95
CA GLU A 126 22.39 -9.98 -13.08
C GLU A 126 21.94 -10.43 -11.69
N ILE A 127 20.70 -10.08 -11.32
CA ILE A 127 20.18 -10.25 -9.96
C ILE A 127 18.88 -11.03 -9.99
N LEU A 128 18.79 -12.06 -9.12
CA LEU A 128 17.61 -12.88 -8.88
C LEU A 128 17.68 -13.52 -7.48
N THR A 129 16.60 -14.15 -7.06
CA THR A 129 16.62 -15.05 -5.88
C THR A 129 16.70 -16.50 -6.35
N ASP A 130 17.39 -17.35 -5.59
CA ASP A 130 17.36 -18.81 -5.80
C ASP A 130 15.90 -19.31 -5.71
N PRO A 131 15.41 -20.09 -6.68
CA PRO A 131 14.03 -20.62 -6.66
C PRO A 131 13.74 -21.60 -5.51
N TRP A 132 14.75 -22.22 -4.94
CA TRP A 132 14.59 -23.32 -3.96
C TRP A 132 15.09 -23.00 -2.57
N ARG A 133 15.84 -21.88 -2.40
CA ARG A 133 16.49 -21.53 -1.14
C ARG A 133 16.36 -20.07 -0.82
N ASP A 134 16.56 -19.73 0.42
CA ASP A 134 16.52 -18.35 0.92
C ASP A 134 17.83 -17.59 0.59
N VAL A 135 18.12 -17.40 -0.70
CA VAL A 135 19.34 -16.78 -1.21
C VAL A 135 19.03 -15.72 -2.27
N VAL A 136 19.69 -14.57 -2.19
CA VAL A 136 19.82 -13.63 -3.32
C VAL A 136 21.12 -13.90 -4.03
N LEU A 137 21.05 -14.03 -5.36
CA LEU A 137 22.18 -14.21 -6.25
C LEU A 137 22.45 -12.92 -7.02
N GLN A 138 23.73 -12.61 -7.14
CA GLN A 138 24.22 -11.50 -7.94
C GLN A 138 25.43 -11.98 -8.75
N ARG A 139 25.26 -12.20 -10.07
CA ARG A 139 26.39 -12.39 -10.99
C ARG A 139 26.94 -11.02 -11.34
N VAL A 140 28.24 -10.81 -11.16
CA VAL A 140 28.93 -9.53 -11.31
C VAL A 140 30.02 -9.69 -12.35
N ARG A 141 30.11 -8.73 -13.28
CA ARG A 141 31.21 -8.61 -14.22
C ARG A 141 31.80 -7.19 -14.11
N PHE A 142 33.02 -7.12 -13.66
CA PHE A 142 33.80 -5.88 -13.64
C PHE A 142 34.54 -5.69 -14.98
N VAL A 143 34.29 -4.58 -15.64
CA VAL A 143 34.88 -4.25 -16.93
C VAL A 143 35.72 -2.98 -16.78
N PRO A 144 37.06 -3.06 -16.80
CA PRO A 144 37.90 -1.89 -16.88
C PRO A 144 37.67 -1.22 -18.24
N LEU A 145 37.32 0.06 -18.25
CA LEU A 145 37.22 0.89 -19.46
C LEU A 145 38.52 1.66 -19.72
N GLN A 146 39.34 1.78 -18.67
CA GLN A 146 40.70 2.32 -18.72
C GLN A 146 41.59 1.41 -17.87
N GLY A 147 42.79 1.10 -18.36
CA GLY A 147 43.73 0.20 -17.67
C GLY A 147 43.34 -1.27 -17.78
N THR A 148 43.69 -2.04 -16.77
CA THR A 148 43.48 -3.50 -16.67
C THR A 148 42.82 -3.86 -15.34
N LEU A 149 42.38 -5.12 -15.15
CA LEU A 149 41.85 -5.59 -13.89
C LEU A 149 42.80 -5.42 -12.70
N ALA A 150 44.10 -5.50 -12.93
CA ALA A 150 45.11 -5.34 -11.89
C ALA A 150 45.27 -3.90 -11.37
N ASP A 151 44.75 -2.92 -12.09
CA ASP A 151 44.77 -1.50 -11.69
C ASP A 151 43.60 -1.13 -10.73
N PHE A 152 42.70 -2.07 -10.44
CA PHE A 152 41.50 -1.84 -9.63
C PHE A 152 41.40 -2.83 -8.47
N HIS A 153 40.86 -2.33 -7.37
CA HIS A 153 40.41 -3.09 -6.22
C HIS A 153 38.91 -2.96 -6.11
N LEU A 154 38.19 -4.10 -6.05
CA LEU A 154 36.73 -4.16 -5.91
C LEU A 154 36.33 -4.68 -4.52
N TYR A 155 35.55 -3.91 -3.81
CA TYR A 155 35.09 -4.23 -2.47
C TYR A 155 33.55 -4.37 -2.46
N ALA A 156 33.04 -5.51 -2.00
CA ALA A 156 31.64 -5.68 -1.66
C ALA A 156 31.38 -5.04 -0.29
N LEU A 157 30.35 -4.19 -0.19
CA LEU A 157 29.91 -3.55 1.06
C LEU A 157 28.43 -3.80 1.29
N LEU A 158 28.09 -4.39 2.44
CA LEU A 158 26.73 -4.69 2.83
C LEU A 158 26.46 -4.17 4.25
N ALA A 159 25.41 -3.35 4.41
CA ALA A 159 24.89 -2.90 5.70
C ALA A 159 23.72 -3.79 6.13
N SER A 160 23.86 -4.49 7.25
CA SER A 160 22.80 -5.34 7.78
C SER A 160 21.68 -4.52 8.46
N HIS A 161 20.44 -5.02 8.38
CA HIS A 161 19.24 -4.37 8.91
C HIS A 161 18.23 -5.43 9.38
N LEU A 162 18.75 -6.47 10.05
CA LEU A 162 18.01 -7.69 10.34
C LEU A 162 16.75 -7.43 11.17
N ALA A 163 15.63 -8.03 10.76
CA ALA A 163 14.33 -7.87 11.39
C ALA A 163 13.88 -6.40 11.52
N ASN A 164 13.98 -5.64 10.43
CA ASN A 164 13.62 -4.22 10.35
C ASN A 164 14.43 -3.28 11.24
N ALA A 165 15.64 -3.68 11.68
CA ALA A 165 16.45 -2.82 12.53
C ALA A 165 17.94 -2.89 12.16
N GLY A 166 18.52 -1.73 11.92
CA GLY A 166 19.97 -1.59 11.76
C GLY A 166 20.70 -1.63 13.09
N ALA A 167 20.08 -1.24 14.18
CA ALA A 167 20.64 -1.37 15.52
C ALA A 167 20.57 -2.80 16.06
N GLY A 168 21.48 -3.18 16.95
CA GLY A 168 21.46 -4.48 17.62
C GLY A 168 21.96 -5.65 16.78
N ASN A 169 22.52 -5.40 15.59
CA ASN A 169 23.11 -6.45 14.75
C ASN A 169 24.54 -6.77 15.23
N THR A 170 24.95 -8.01 15.10
CA THR A 170 26.33 -8.48 15.31
C THR A 170 26.87 -9.05 14.02
N ALA A 171 28.02 -8.55 13.56
CA ALA A 171 28.68 -9.04 12.35
C ALA A 171 30.09 -9.59 12.65
N TRP A 172 30.51 -10.59 11.86
CA TRP A 172 31.87 -11.17 11.99
C TRP A 172 32.40 -11.76 10.70
N VAL A 173 33.71 -11.85 10.63
CA VAL A 173 34.46 -12.58 9.60
C VAL A 173 34.58 -14.05 10.04
N GLY A 174 34.15 -14.97 9.20
CA GLY A 174 34.17 -16.40 9.54
C GLY A 174 34.25 -17.29 8.30
N ASP A 175 33.96 -18.55 8.50
CA ASP A 175 33.84 -19.53 7.43
C ASP A 175 32.70 -20.52 7.71
N TYR A 176 32.14 -21.08 6.64
CA TYR A 176 31.27 -22.26 6.72
C TYR A 176 31.98 -23.46 6.12
N LYS A 177 32.37 -24.46 6.98
CA LYS A 177 33.06 -25.67 6.57
C LYS A 177 34.34 -25.42 5.75
N GLY A 178 35.09 -24.37 6.11
CA GLY A 178 36.30 -23.95 5.41
C GLY A 178 36.10 -23.02 4.23
N SER A 179 34.86 -22.67 3.85
CA SER A 179 34.56 -21.66 2.84
C SER A 179 34.47 -20.29 3.50
N PRO A 180 35.35 -19.33 3.16
CA PRO A 180 35.37 -18.01 3.78
C PRO A 180 34.13 -17.19 3.47
N MET A 181 33.47 -16.63 4.51
CA MET A 181 32.25 -15.85 4.41
C MET A 181 32.28 -14.65 5.35
N LEU A 182 31.32 -13.76 5.15
CA LEU A 182 30.97 -12.66 6.05
C LEU A 182 29.58 -12.89 6.61
N PHE A 183 29.40 -12.73 7.91
CA PHE A 183 28.17 -13.04 8.61
C PHE A 183 27.65 -11.84 9.36
N ALA A 184 26.29 -11.78 9.49
CA ALA A 184 25.63 -10.96 10.51
C ALA A 184 24.43 -11.71 11.08
N GLU A 185 24.11 -11.42 12.35
CA GLU A 185 22.94 -11.98 13.02
C GLU A 185 22.28 -10.98 13.96
N ARG A 186 21.00 -11.15 14.16
CA ARG A 186 20.19 -10.49 15.19
C ARG A 186 18.98 -11.38 15.51
N GLU A 187 18.83 -11.73 16.78
CA GLU A 187 17.72 -12.61 17.21
C GLU A 187 17.70 -13.93 16.43
N HIS A 188 16.61 -14.22 15.70
CA HIS A 188 16.44 -15.42 14.87
C HIS A 188 16.60 -15.14 13.37
N HIS A 189 17.35 -14.10 13.03
CA HIS A 189 17.66 -13.74 11.65
C HIS A 189 19.17 -13.67 11.48
N ALA A 190 19.67 -14.40 10.51
CA ALA A 190 21.08 -14.36 10.15
C ALA A 190 21.25 -14.27 8.64
N LEU A 191 22.35 -13.67 8.20
CA LEU A 191 22.79 -13.66 6.83
C LEU A 191 24.23 -14.15 6.71
N ALA A 192 24.57 -14.68 5.53
CA ALA A 192 25.93 -15.08 5.16
C ALA A 192 26.22 -14.64 3.73
N LEU A 193 27.25 -13.84 3.54
CA LEU A 193 27.73 -13.37 2.23
C LEU A 193 28.91 -14.22 1.78
N ALA A 194 28.72 -14.92 0.68
CA ALA A 194 29.75 -15.78 0.06
C ALA A 194 30.05 -15.31 -1.38
N SER A 195 31.25 -15.66 -1.88
CA SER A 195 31.69 -15.35 -3.23
C SER A 195 32.24 -16.61 -3.92
N SER A 196 32.01 -16.74 -5.21
CA SER A 196 32.57 -17.81 -6.05
C SER A 196 34.09 -17.64 -6.29
N THR A 197 34.67 -16.48 -5.97
CA THR A 197 36.09 -16.20 -6.02
C THR A 197 36.66 -15.93 -4.63
N PRO A 198 37.97 -16.19 -4.38
CA PRO A 198 38.59 -15.91 -3.10
C PRO A 198 38.48 -14.46 -2.67
N TRP A 199 38.35 -14.25 -1.37
CA TRP A 199 38.49 -12.93 -0.76
C TRP A 199 39.97 -12.59 -0.53
N LEU A 200 40.42 -11.41 -0.97
CA LEU A 200 41.76 -10.90 -0.63
C LEU A 200 41.83 -10.37 0.80
N ALA A 201 40.74 -9.72 1.23
CA ALA A 201 40.59 -9.21 2.59
C ALA A 201 39.14 -9.24 3.01
N ARG A 202 38.88 -9.37 4.30
CA ARG A 202 37.52 -9.29 4.91
C ARG A 202 37.57 -8.49 6.19
N SER A 203 36.58 -7.65 6.40
CA SER A 203 36.42 -6.81 7.59
C SER A 203 34.96 -6.59 7.93
N VAL A 204 34.69 -6.33 9.20
CA VAL A 204 33.39 -5.83 9.67
C VAL A 204 33.60 -4.56 10.47
N GLY A 205 32.56 -3.72 10.59
CA GLY A 205 32.69 -2.49 11.35
C GLY A 205 31.36 -1.84 11.65
N PHE A 206 31.39 -0.82 12.48
CA PHE A 206 30.22 -0.01 12.83
C PHE A 206 30.00 1.07 11.76
N VAL A 207 28.79 1.14 11.23
CA VAL A 207 28.41 2.06 10.14
C VAL A 207 28.74 3.51 10.55
N GLY A 208 29.45 4.22 9.65
CA GLY A 208 29.83 5.61 9.82
C GLY A 208 31.03 5.85 10.72
N VAL A 209 31.64 4.79 11.30
CA VAL A 209 32.79 4.93 12.23
C VAL A 209 33.96 4.03 11.83
N SER A 210 33.77 2.72 11.76
CA SER A 210 34.83 1.75 11.47
C SER A 210 34.47 0.76 10.38
N ASP A 211 33.40 1.00 9.64
CA ASP A 211 33.00 0.20 8.48
C ASP A 211 34.00 0.38 7.34
N GLY A 212 33.96 -0.56 6.38
CA GLY A 212 34.87 -0.53 5.24
C GLY A 212 34.78 0.72 4.38
N TRP A 213 33.62 1.42 4.34
CA TRP A 213 33.48 2.66 3.61
C TRP A 213 34.43 3.76 4.17
N GLN A 214 34.47 3.88 5.50
CA GLN A 214 35.33 4.87 6.18
C GLN A 214 36.82 4.61 5.88
N GLU A 215 37.23 3.35 5.99
CA GLU A 215 38.63 2.95 5.73
C GLU A 215 38.99 3.15 4.27
N LEU A 216 38.17 2.70 3.33
CA LEU A 216 38.40 2.83 1.89
C LEU A 216 38.36 4.29 1.41
N HIS A 217 37.48 5.11 1.97
CA HIS A 217 37.41 6.52 1.64
C HIS A 217 38.66 7.26 2.12
N ALA A 218 39.18 6.94 3.30
CA ALA A 218 40.39 7.55 3.85
C ALA A 218 41.69 7.04 3.16
N HIS A 219 41.82 5.73 3.01
CA HIS A 219 43.08 5.07 2.69
C HIS A 219 43.10 4.36 1.32
N LYS A 220 41.95 4.24 0.63
CA LYS A 220 41.82 3.55 -0.67
C LYS A 220 42.12 2.04 -0.60
N ARG A 221 42.40 1.51 0.60
CA ARG A 221 42.65 0.10 0.93
C ARG A 221 42.09 -0.21 2.33
N LEU A 222 41.91 -1.49 2.62
CA LEU A 222 41.66 -1.98 3.98
C LEU A 222 42.99 -2.12 4.74
N ASN A 223 43.52 -1.04 5.29
CA ASN A 223 44.74 -1.06 6.10
C ASN A 223 44.49 -1.70 7.49
N HIS A 224 43.25 -1.50 8.03
CA HIS A 224 42.80 -2.12 9.25
C HIS A 224 41.61 -3.03 8.94
N THR A 225 41.62 -4.24 9.49
CA THR A 225 40.53 -5.21 9.37
C THR A 225 40.12 -5.65 10.75
N TYR A 226 38.81 -5.73 10.96
CA TYR A 226 38.21 -6.16 12.20
C TYR A 226 37.46 -7.47 11.99
N ALA A 227 37.63 -8.40 12.92
CA ALA A 227 37.00 -9.71 12.83
C ALA A 227 35.54 -9.71 13.35
N ARG A 228 35.21 -8.76 14.24
CA ARG A 228 33.88 -8.76 14.88
C ARG A 228 33.43 -7.34 15.28
N ALA A 229 32.13 -7.06 15.04
CA ALA A 229 31.42 -5.86 15.51
C ALA A 229 30.10 -6.31 16.16
N GLU A 230 29.89 -5.97 17.45
CA GLU A 230 28.83 -6.54 18.25
C GLU A 230 27.75 -5.53 18.60
N ASN A 231 26.47 -5.93 18.46
CA ASN A 231 25.30 -5.26 18.99
C ASN A 231 25.18 -3.77 18.57
N GLY A 232 25.27 -3.50 17.27
CA GLY A 232 25.20 -2.13 16.75
C GLY A 232 24.65 -2.07 15.33
N ASN A 233 24.79 -0.90 14.72
CA ASN A 233 24.59 -0.68 13.31
C ASN A 233 25.89 -1.07 12.58
N VAL A 234 25.88 -2.23 11.92
CA VAL A 234 27.11 -2.87 11.43
C VAL A 234 27.07 -3.10 9.93
N ALA A 235 28.27 -3.07 9.32
CA ALA A 235 28.46 -3.44 7.92
C ALA A 235 29.58 -4.46 7.77
N VAL A 236 29.46 -5.28 6.72
CA VAL A 236 30.47 -6.25 6.31
C VAL A 236 31.11 -5.82 5.00
N THR A 237 32.43 -6.03 4.85
CA THR A 237 33.22 -5.60 3.69
C THR A 237 34.16 -6.71 3.26
N GLY A 238 34.22 -7.00 1.96
CA GLY A 238 35.10 -7.99 1.40
C GLY A 238 35.77 -7.53 0.12
N GLU A 239 37.11 -7.64 0.04
CA GLU A 239 37.89 -7.37 -1.17
C GLU A 239 37.91 -8.61 -2.06
N ILE A 240 37.58 -8.43 -3.32
CA ILE A 240 37.43 -9.48 -4.34
C ILE A 240 38.70 -9.56 -5.18
N ASP A 241 39.20 -10.77 -5.41
CA ASP A 241 40.29 -11.03 -6.33
C ASP A 241 39.82 -10.95 -7.80
N LEU A 242 39.83 -9.74 -8.36
CA LEU A 242 39.41 -9.48 -9.76
C LEU A 242 40.28 -10.22 -10.78
N VAL A 243 41.54 -10.42 -10.49
CA VAL A 243 42.47 -11.08 -11.42
C VAL A 243 42.21 -12.59 -11.42
N ALA A 244 42.02 -13.19 -10.25
CA ALA A 244 41.74 -14.63 -10.14
C ALA A 244 40.42 -15.06 -10.81
N CYS A 245 39.42 -14.14 -10.86
CA CYS A 245 38.12 -14.44 -11.48
C CYS A 245 37.95 -13.86 -12.90
N ASP A 246 39.00 -13.33 -13.51
CA ASP A 246 38.97 -12.63 -14.81
C ASP A 246 37.78 -11.63 -14.87
N GLY A 247 37.61 -10.88 -13.78
CA GLY A 247 36.57 -9.87 -13.62
C GLY A 247 35.14 -10.41 -13.47
N THR A 248 34.89 -11.72 -13.48
CA THR A 248 33.55 -12.31 -13.41
C THR A 248 33.39 -13.21 -12.20
N LEU A 249 32.35 -12.96 -11.38
CA LEU A 249 32.08 -13.73 -10.17
C LEU A 249 30.57 -13.81 -9.89
N VAL A 250 30.21 -14.73 -9.02
CA VAL A 250 28.86 -14.84 -8.44
C VAL A 250 28.94 -14.59 -6.94
N MET A 251 28.09 -13.74 -6.43
CA MET A 251 27.87 -13.54 -5.01
C MET A 251 26.55 -14.15 -4.58
N ALA A 252 26.57 -14.88 -3.47
CA ALA A 252 25.38 -15.44 -2.85
C ALA A 252 25.21 -14.85 -1.44
N LEU A 253 24.09 -14.22 -1.20
CA LEU A 253 23.66 -13.75 0.11
C LEU A 253 22.55 -14.68 0.62
N GLY A 254 22.93 -15.61 1.47
CA GLY A 254 22.06 -16.58 2.11
C GLY A 254 21.45 -16.03 3.39
N PHE A 255 20.22 -16.46 3.68
CA PHE A 255 19.49 -16.14 4.91
C PHE A 255 19.08 -17.40 5.64
N GLY A 256 18.96 -17.32 6.97
CA GLY A 256 18.52 -18.41 7.80
C GLY A 256 18.21 -17.95 9.23
N PRO A 257 17.60 -18.80 10.08
CA PRO A 257 17.44 -18.51 11.51
C PRO A 257 18.77 -18.55 12.27
N THR A 258 19.82 -19.14 11.67
CA THR A 258 21.19 -19.18 12.19
C THR A 258 22.20 -18.87 11.09
N ALA A 259 23.37 -18.33 11.47
CA ALA A 259 24.45 -18.05 10.55
C ALA A 259 24.96 -19.29 9.79
N MET A 260 24.94 -20.47 10.46
CA MET A 260 25.36 -21.75 9.84
C MET A 260 24.39 -22.17 8.72
N GLU A 261 23.10 -22.02 8.93
CA GLU A 261 22.07 -22.33 7.91
C GLU A 261 22.14 -21.33 6.74
N ALA A 262 22.29 -20.05 7.03
CA ALA A 262 22.52 -19.02 6.00
C ALA A 262 23.77 -19.32 5.16
N GLY A 263 24.88 -19.71 5.81
CA GLY A 263 26.12 -20.11 5.13
C GLY A 263 25.99 -21.38 4.30
N GLN A 264 25.22 -22.36 4.79
CA GLN A 264 24.92 -23.57 4.04
C GLN A 264 24.17 -23.25 2.74
N TYR A 265 23.10 -22.44 2.83
CA TYR A 265 22.32 -22.06 1.65
C TYR A 265 23.16 -21.28 0.64
N ALA A 266 23.95 -20.30 1.11
CA ALA A 266 24.83 -19.55 0.23
C ALA A 266 25.85 -20.46 -0.50
N LEU A 267 26.45 -21.42 0.21
CA LEU A 267 27.44 -22.33 -0.37
C LEU A 267 26.81 -23.28 -1.38
N ILE A 268 25.67 -23.91 -1.07
CA ILE A 268 24.99 -24.83 -1.99
C ILE A 268 24.62 -24.09 -3.27
N THR A 269 24.07 -22.89 -3.15
CA THR A 269 23.67 -22.10 -4.32
C THR A 269 24.87 -21.70 -5.19
N LEU A 270 26.04 -21.42 -4.61
CA LEU A 270 27.28 -21.16 -5.37
C LEU A 270 27.85 -22.38 -6.09
N LEU A 271 27.51 -23.59 -5.67
CA LEU A 271 27.90 -24.83 -6.32
C LEU A 271 27.02 -25.19 -7.54
N GLU A 272 25.86 -24.56 -7.65
CA GLU A 272 24.95 -24.71 -8.79
C GLU A 272 25.32 -23.74 -9.92
N ASP A 273 24.97 -24.09 -11.14
CA ASP A 273 25.18 -23.21 -12.29
C ASP A 273 24.19 -22.02 -12.27
N PHE A 274 24.72 -20.80 -12.40
CA PHE A 274 23.93 -19.58 -12.37
C PHE A 274 22.93 -19.51 -13.53
N ASP A 275 23.30 -19.95 -14.73
CA ASP A 275 22.45 -19.88 -15.92
C ASP A 275 21.30 -20.92 -15.84
N GLU A 276 21.56 -22.07 -15.22
CA GLU A 276 20.50 -23.06 -14.93
C GLU A 276 19.52 -22.50 -13.90
N THR A 277 20.02 -21.90 -12.83
CA THR A 277 19.18 -21.24 -11.79
C THR A 277 18.34 -20.09 -12.37
N GLN A 278 18.95 -19.25 -13.22
CA GLN A 278 18.26 -18.16 -13.90
C GLN A 278 17.19 -18.69 -14.87
N THR A 279 17.51 -19.74 -15.62
CA THR A 279 16.57 -20.39 -16.55
C THR A 279 15.34 -20.90 -15.81
N GLU A 280 15.52 -21.56 -14.68
CA GLU A 280 14.41 -22.04 -13.85
C GLU A 280 13.58 -20.90 -13.27
N TYR A 281 14.23 -19.85 -12.76
CA TYR A 281 13.55 -18.64 -12.27
C TYR A 281 12.65 -18.03 -13.35
N VAL A 282 13.21 -17.81 -14.55
CA VAL A 282 12.48 -17.24 -15.70
C VAL A 282 11.35 -18.18 -16.13
N ARG A 283 11.60 -19.51 -16.15
CA ARG A 283 10.58 -20.51 -16.51
C ARG A 283 9.39 -20.46 -15.57
N ALA A 284 9.63 -20.39 -14.27
CA ALA A 284 8.58 -20.34 -13.25
C ALA A 284 7.69 -19.08 -13.40
N TRP A 285 8.29 -17.90 -13.59
CA TRP A 285 7.54 -16.66 -13.82
C TRP A 285 6.76 -16.68 -15.13
N ARG A 286 7.36 -17.15 -16.24
CA ARG A 286 6.65 -17.31 -17.51
C ARG A 286 5.48 -18.29 -17.40
N ALA A 287 5.65 -19.39 -16.66
CA ALA A 287 4.58 -20.36 -16.41
C ALA A 287 3.45 -19.73 -15.58
N TRP A 288 3.76 -18.82 -14.63
CA TRP A 288 2.75 -18.09 -13.89
C TRP A 288 1.99 -17.11 -14.82
N HIS A 289 2.69 -16.30 -15.63
CA HIS A 289 2.07 -15.40 -16.58
C HIS A 289 1.21 -16.12 -17.65
N ALA A 290 1.60 -17.31 -18.05
CA ALA A 290 0.85 -18.11 -19.01
C ALA A 290 -0.49 -18.61 -18.47
N ARG A 291 -0.67 -18.68 -17.15
CA ARG A 291 -1.94 -19.03 -16.50
C ARG A 291 -2.92 -17.87 -16.34
N LEU A 292 -2.50 -16.65 -16.64
CA LEU A 292 -3.35 -15.46 -16.61
C LEU A 292 -4.18 -15.38 -17.90
N VAL A 293 -5.22 -16.19 -18.01
CA VAL A 293 -5.96 -16.40 -19.28
C VAL A 293 -7.19 -15.54 -19.43
N ASP A 294 -7.83 -15.13 -18.33
CA ASP A 294 -9.12 -14.42 -18.34
C ASP A 294 -8.99 -12.89 -18.39
N GLY A 295 -7.77 -12.38 -18.49
CA GLY A 295 -7.49 -10.94 -18.59
C GLY A 295 -7.39 -10.45 -20.03
N VAL A 296 -6.84 -9.25 -20.18
CA VAL A 296 -6.55 -8.64 -21.49
C VAL A 296 -5.73 -9.58 -22.38
N PRO A 297 -6.10 -9.76 -23.67
CA PRO A 297 -5.39 -10.67 -24.57
C PRO A 297 -3.89 -10.38 -24.66
N PRO A 298 -3.02 -11.40 -24.78
CA PRO A 298 -1.56 -11.23 -24.74
C PRO A 298 -0.99 -10.19 -25.71
N LYS A 299 -1.62 -10.02 -26.89
CA LYS A 299 -1.19 -9.04 -27.89
C LYS A 299 -1.47 -7.58 -27.50
N GLN A 300 -2.35 -7.35 -26.52
CA GLN A 300 -2.72 -6.03 -26.02
C GLN A 300 -2.04 -5.71 -24.69
N ARG A 301 -1.30 -6.67 -24.10
CA ARG A 301 -0.59 -6.48 -22.84
C ARG A 301 0.66 -5.63 -23.06
N THR A 302 0.64 -4.43 -22.50
CA THR A 302 1.80 -3.54 -22.53
C THR A 302 2.92 -4.05 -21.62
N ARG A 303 4.07 -3.40 -21.68
CA ARG A 303 5.17 -3.67 -20.74
C ARG A 303 4.73 -3.41 -19.29
N LEU A 304 4.04 -2.28 -19.03
CA LEU A 304 3.56 -1.94 -17.70
C LEU A 304 2.55 -2.97 -17.19
N TYR A 305 1.66 -3.49 -18.04
CA TYR A 305 0.71 -4.55 -17.64
C TYR A 305 1.43 -5.78 -17.07
N GLN A 306 2.48 -6.25 -17.76
CA GLN A 306 3.23 -7.42 -17.30
C GLN A 306 3.98 -7.16 -16.00
N ILE A 307 4.59 -5.97 -15.88
CA ILE A 307 5.29 -5.56 -14.65
C ILE A 307 4.29 -5.39 -13.50
N SER A 308 3.14 -4.75 -13.73
CA SER A 308 2.11 -4.57 -12.70
C SER A 308 1.60 -5.90 -12.17
N ALA A 309 1.35 -6.89 -13.04
CA ALA A 309 1.00 -8.24 -12.61
C ALA A 309 2.08 -8.86 -11.71
N ALA A 310 3.37 -8.70 -12.07
CA ALA A 310 4.48 -9.17 -11.27
C ALA A 310 4.62 -8.41 -9.94
N VAL A 311 4.35 -7.10 -9.94
CA VAL A 311 4.35 -6.26 -8.71
C VAL A 311 3.32 -6.77 -7.72
N LEU A 312 2.07 -6.97 -8.14
CA LEU A 312 1.04 -7.52 -7.26
C LEU A 312 1.48 -8.86 -6.65
N ARG A 313 2.00 -9.77 -7.49
CA ARG A 313 2.46 -11.09 -7.04
C ARG A 313 3.67 -11.02 -6.11
N THR A 314 4.58 -10.09 -6.34
CA THR A 314 5.80 -9.94 -5.54
C THR A 314 5.49 -9.46 -4.11
N HIS A 315 4.45 -8.67 -3.91
CA HIS A 315 4.08 -8.17 -2.57
C HIS A 315 3.23 -9.14 -1.74
N GLU A 316 2.78 -10.26 -2.33
CA GLU A 316 2.07 -11.28 -1.58
C GLU A 316 3.01 -12.07 -0.68
N SER A 317 2.63 -12.23 0.58
CA SER A 317 3.35 -13.06 1.53
C SER A 317 3.33 -14.54 1.09
N LYS A 318 4.48 -15.20 1.18
CA LYS A 318 4.61 -16.64 0.91
C LYS A 318 4.19 -17.51 2.10
N ARG A 319 4.22 -16.94 3.30
CA ARG A 319 3.93 -17.65 4.55
C ARG A 319 2.51 -17.40 5.05
N VAL A 320 2.04 -16.17 4.96
CA VAL A 320 0.68 -15.77 5.35
C VAL A 320 -0.13 -15.58 4.08
N GLU A 321 -0.90 -16.60 3.71
CA GLU A 321 -1.62 -16.62 2.44
C GLU A 321 -2.65 -15.49 2.34
N GLY A 322 -2.62 -14.75 1.26
CA GLY A 322 -3.54 -13.65 0.97
C GLY A 322 -3.20 -12.35 1.68
N GLY A 323 -2.20 -12.30 2.56
CA GLY A 323 -1.68 -11.05 3.09
C GLY A 323 -0.76 -10.39 2.07
N ILE A 324 -1.04 -9.14 1.71
CA ILE A 324 -0.29 -8.37 0.72
C ILE A 324 0.00 -7.00 1.32
N ILE A 325 1.28 -6.62 1.35
CA ILE A 325 1.70 -5.32 1.88
C ILE A 325 1.54 -4.20 0.85
N ALA A 326 1.40 -2.96 1.31
CA ALA A 326 1.16 -1.80 0.46
C ALA A 326 2.38 -1.46 -0.44
N SER A 327 3.60 -1.65 0.07
CA SER A 327 4.84 -1.41 -0.69
C SER A 327 6.05 -2.11 -0.06
N LEU A 328 7.01 -2.55 -0.90
CA LEU A 328 8.37 -2.94 -0.53
C LEU A 328 9.31 -1.72 -0.42
N SER A 329 8.77 -0.57 -0.07
CA SER A 329 9.51 0.69 0.04
C SER A 329 8.99 1.49 1.24
N ILE A 330 9.83 2.30 1.85
CA ILE A 330 9.46 3.24 2.90
C ILE A 330 9.57 4.66 2.34
N SER A 331 8.46 5.40 2.33
CA SER A 331 8.43 6.78 1.87
C SER A 331 9.46 7.62 2.62
N TRP A 332 10.29 8.37 1.86
CA TRP A 332 11.40 9.19 2.37
C TRP A 332 12.34 8.43 3.32
N GLY A 333 12.54 7.13 3.07
CA GLY A 333 13.25 6.23 3.98
C GLY A 333 14.67 6.68 4.32
N PHE A 334 15.40 7.30 3.38
CA PHE A 334 16.76 7.80 3.63
C PHE A 334 16.82 8.90 4.71
N SER A 335 15.72 9.58 5.01
CA SER A 335 15.61 10.60 6.05
C SER A 335 14.98 10.09 7.35
N LYS A 336 14.35 8.93 7.32
CA LYS A 336 13.63 8.35 8.46
C LYS A 336 14.49 7.39 9.28
N PRO A 337 14.37 7.42 10.62
CA PRO A 337 14.94 6.38 11.47
C PRO A 337 14.28 5.02 11.18
N ASP A 338 14.95 3.94 11.53
CA ASP A 338 14.50 2.57 11.21
C ASP A 338 13.34 2.05 12.06
N ASP A 339 12.96 2.76 13.11
CA ASP A 339 11.75 2.51 13.90
C ASP A 339 10.48 3.12 13.26
N ASP A 340 10.61 4.01 12.28
CA ASP A 340 9.50 4.53 11.49
C ASP A 340 9.29 3.69 10.21
N LEU A 341 8.34 2.75 10.28
CA LEU A 341 7.96 1.90 9.13
C LEU A 341 7.03 2.60 8.13
N GLY A 342 6.50 3.77 8.47
CA GLY A 342 5.62 4.58 7.61
C GLY A 342 4.34 3.89 7.13
N GLY A 343 3.99 2.71 7.65
CA GLY A 343 2.79 1.96 7.28
C GLY A 343 2.88 1.12 6.00
N TYR A 344 3.95 1.19 5.22
CA TYR A 344 4.01 0.56 3.89
C TYR A 344 4.29 -0.93 3.91
N HIS A 345 4.95 -1.43 4.93
CA HIS A 345 5.15 -2.88 5.16
C HIS A 345 3.92 -3.54 5.82
N LEU A 346 2.78 -2.89 5.83
CA LEU A 346 1.53 -3.33 6.45
C LEU A 346 0.48 -3.67 5.40
N VAL A 347 -0.54 -4.39 5.83
CA VAL A 347 -1.73 -4.68 5.04
C VAL A 347 -2.81 -3.67 5.38
N TRP A 348 -3.30 -2.96 4.37
CA TRP A 348 -4.45 -2.07 4.43
C TRP A 348 -5.64 -2.78 3.80
N PRO A 349 -6.78 -2.88 4.45
CA PRO A 349 -7.93 -3.59 3.87
C PRO A 349 -8.41 -3.01 2.55
N ARG A 350 -8.38 -1.70 2.37
CA ARG A 350 -8.68 -1.04 1.10
C ARG A 350 -7.72 -1.46 0.01
N ASP A 351 -6.40 -1.29 0.24
CA ASP A 351 -5.36 -1.68 -0.70
C ASP A 351 -5.48 -3.16 -1.08
N LEU A 352 -5.72 -4.02 -0.08
CA LEU A 352 -5.87 -5.46 -0.28
C LEU A 352 -7.04 -5.79 -1.21
N VAL A 353 -8.19 -5.11 -1.05
CA VAL A 353 -9.36 -5.30 -1.94
C VAL A 353 -9.06 -4.78 -3.34
N GLU A 354 -8.44 -3.62 -3.47
CA GLU A 354 -8.06 -3.04 -4.75
C GLU A 354 -7.05 -3.93 -5.49
N ILE A 355 -6.06 -4.49 -4.78
CA ILE A 355 -5.09 -5.46 -5.31
C ILE A 355 -5.80 -6.75 -5.74
N ALA A 356 -6.76 -7.24 -4.96
CA ALA A 356 -7.56 -8.41 -5.32
C ALA A 356 -8.39 -8.15 -6.59
N GLY A 357 -8.96 -6.95 -6.76
CA GLY A 357 -9.59 -6.50 -8.00
C GLY A 357 -8.63 -6.55 -9.19
N GLY A 358 -7.38 -6.09 -9.00
CA GLY A 358 -6.31 -6.22 -9.99
C GLY A 358 -6.01 -7.69 -10.34
N PHE A 359 -5.95 -8.59 -9.37
CA PHE A 359 -5.79 -10.02 -9.62
C PHE A 359 -6.98 -10.62 -10.37
N ILE A 360 -8.21 -10.21 -10.09
CA ILE A 360 -9.38 -10.64 -10.88
C ILE A 360 -9.24 -10.15 -12.32
N ALA A 361 -8.87 -8.88 -12.52
CA ALA A 361 -8.73 -8.28 -13.84
C ALA A 361 -7.72 -9.00 -14.75
N ILE A 362 -6.71 -9.66 -14.17
CA ILE A 362 -5.71 -10.44 -14.91
C ILE A 362 -5.97 -11.95 -14.90
N GLY A 363 -7.06 -12.43 -14.29
CA GLY A 363 -7.40 -13.86 -14.20
C GLY A 363 -6.60 -14.66 -13.16
N ALA A 364 -6.02 -14.00 -12.17
CA ALA A 364 -5.22 -14.65 -11.12
C ALA A 364 -6.09 -15.12 -9.92
N HIS A 365 -7.12 -15.89 -10.18
CA HIS A 365 -8.20 -16.26 -9.27
C HIS A 365 -7.76 -16.92 -7.95
N GLU A 366 -6.68 -17.70 -7.97
CA GLU A 366 -6.18 -18.34 -6.74
C GLU A 366 -5.72 -17.33 -5.69
N HIS A 367 -5.12 -16.20 -6.13
CA HIS A 367 -4.69 -15.13 -5.25
C HIS A 367 -5.89 -14.49 -4.55
N VAL A 368 -6.96 -14.22 -5.30
CA VAL A 368 -8.20 -13.65 -4.78
C VAL A 368 -8.86 -14.56 -3.72
N ARG A 369 -8.90 -15.88 -3.98
CA ARG A 369 -9.43 -16.84 -2.99
C ARG A 369 -8.63 -16.80 -1.68
N ARG A 370 -7.31 -16.61 -1.75
CA ARG A 370 -6.46 -16.44 -0.55
C ARG A 370 -6.76 -15.12 0.16
N VAL A 371 -6.92 -14.02 -0.59
CA VAL A 371 -7.29 -12.71 -0.03
C VAL A 371 -8.65 -12.79 0.68
N LEU A 372 -9.66 -13.40 0.08
CA LEU A 372 -10.97 -13.57 0.72
C LEU A 372 -10.90 -14.36 2.03
N ARG A 373 -10.07 -15.42 2.08
CA ARG A 373 -9.82 -16.15 3.32
C ARG A 373 -9.08 -15.32 4.36
N TYR A 374 -8.09 -14.53 3.92
CA TYR A 374 -7.35 -13.64 4.80
C TYR A 374 -8.28 -12.58 5.41
N LEU A 375 -9.13 -11.93 4.62
CA LEU A 375 -10.13 -11.00 5.11
C LEU A 375 -11.11 -11.67 6.10
N GLN A 376 -11.53 -12.90 5.82
CA GLN A 376 -12.44 -13.64 6.70
C GLN A 376 -11.84 -13.90 8.10
N VAL A 377 -10.55 -14.17 8.19
CA VAL A 377 -9.88 -14.51 9.46
C VAL A 377 -9.31 -13.30 10.19
N THR A 378 -9.15 -12.14 9.51
CA THR A 378 -8.65 -10.91 10.10
C THR A 378 -9.74 -9.90 10.44
N GLN A 379 -11.01 -10.24 10.15
CA GLN A 379 -12.15 -9.39 10.53
C GLN A 379 -12.29 -9.29 12.05
N GLU A 380 -12.40 -8.08 12.57
CA GLU A 380 -12.63 -7.83 13.99
C GLU A 380 -14.00 -8.38 14.45
N PRO A 381 -14.17 -8.72 15.74
CA PRO A 381 -15.39 -9.36 16.24
C PRO A 381 -16.68 -8.56 16.00
N ASP A 382 -16.61 -7.23 15.97
CA ASP A 382 -17.74 -6.33 15.72
C ASP A 382 -18.08 -6.14 14.23
N GLY A 383 -17.19 -6.64 13.33
CA GLY A 383 -17.42 -6.70 11.89
C GLY A 383 -16.58 -5.77 11.04
N HIS A 384 -15.80 -4.84 11.61
CA HIS A 384 -14.89 -4.00 10.84
C HIS A 384 -13.52 -4.63 10.63
N TRP A 385 -12.64 -3.95 9.94
CA TRP A 385 -11.19 -4.17 9.91
C TRP A 385 -10.50 -2.91 10.43
N SER A 386 -9.40 -3.10 11.15
CA SER A 386 -8.56 -1.99 11.59
C SER A 386 -7.90 -1.31 10.38
N GLN A 387 -7.65 -0.01 10.49
CA GLN A 387 -7.05 0.85 9.46
C GLN A 387 -5.89 0.16 8.72
N ASN A 388 -4.97 -0.46 9.44
CA ASN A 388 -3.96 -1.35 8.89
C ASN A 388 -3.50 -2.39 9.92
N MET A 389 -2.86 -3.45 9.44
CA MET A 389 -2.43 -4.54 10.27
C MET A 389 -1.11 -5.17 9.78
N TRP A 390 -0.38 -5.79 10.69
CA TRP A 390 0.69 -6.71 10.32
C TRP A 390 0.13 -7.90 9.53
N LEU A 391 0.99 -8.63 8.84
CA LEU A 391 0.58 -9.83 8.09
C LEU A 391 -0.18 -10.87 8.93
N ASP A 392 0.06 -10.92 10.23
CA ASP A 392 -0.63 -11.81 11.16
C ASP A 392 -2.03 -11.32 11.60
N GLY A 393 -2.50 -10.19 11.07
CA GLY A 393 -3.80 -9.59 11.38
C GLY A 393 -3.81 -8.71 12.62
N ARG A 394 -2.68 -8.59 13.34
CA ARG A 394 -2.59 -7.71 14.52
C ARG A 394 -2.62 -6.25 14.08
N PRO A 395 -3.54 -5.43 14.60
CA PRO A 395 -3.62 -4.01 14.26
C PRO A 395 -2.31 -3.26 14.56
N TYR A 396 -1.92 -2.37 13.65
CA TYR A 396 -0.84 -1.41 13.87
C TYR A 396 -1.43 -0.05 14.21
N TRP A 397 -2.28 0.51 13.35
CA TRP A 397 -3.16 1.64 13.65
C TRP A 397 -4.60 1.16 13.78
N GLN A 398 -5.26 1.59 14.85
CA GLN A 398 -6.63 1.16 15.20
C GLN A 398 -7.70 2.14 14.72
N GLY A 399 -7.37 3.05 13.80
CA GLY A 399 -8.36 3.93 13.17
C GLY A 399 -9.44 3.10 12.46
N VAL A 400 -10.62 3.69 12.32
CA VAL A 400 -11.73 3.09 11.56
C VAL A 400 -12.00 3.93 10.33
N GLN A 401 -11.93 3.28 9.18
CA GLN A 401 -12.34 3.80 7.88
C GLN A 401 -13.51 2.96 7.37
N MET A 402 -14.66 3.59 7.15
CA MET A 402 -15.87 2.83 6.82
C MET A 402 -15.79 2.18 5.44
N ASP A 403 -15.03 2.77 4.50
CA ASP A 403 -14.75 2.18 3.20
C ASP A 403 -13.95 0.85 3.30
N GLU A 404 -13.05 0.71 4.27
CA GLU A 404 -12.32 -0.53 4.53
C GLU A 404 -13.21 -1.66 5.07
N THR A 405 -14.37 -1.31 5.60
CA THR A 405 -15.40 -2.29 5.98
C THR A 405 -16.36 -2.59 4.81
N ALA A 406 -16.59 -1.62 3.94
CA ALA A 406 -17.49 -1.75 2.79
C ALA A 406 -16.85 -2.52 1.62
N LEU A 407 -15.59 -2.22 1.30
CA LEU A 407 -14.88 -2.78 0.14
C LEU A 407 -14.78 -4.32 0.16
N PRO A 408 -14.54 -5.02 1.29
CA PRO A 408 -14.58 -6.48 1.33
C PRO A 408 -15.91 -7.09 0.91
N ILE A 409 -17.04 -6.42 1.15
CA ILE A 409 -18.37 -6.84 0.68
C ILE A 409 -18.42 -6.77 -0.86
N LEU A 410 -17.93 -5.67 -1.43
CA LEU A 410 -17.87 -5.47 -2.88
C LEU A 410 -16.93 -6.49 -3.56
N LEU A 411 -15.84 -6.86 -2.90
CA LEU A 411 -14.93 -7.90 -3.41
C LEU A 411 -15.62 -9.27 -3.49
N VAL A 412 -16.47 -9.63 -2.53
CA VAL A 412 -17.24 -10.89 -2.58
C VAL A 412 -18.16 -10.91 -3.80
N ASP A 413 -18.85 -9.81 -4.09
CA ASP A 413 -19.71 -9.68 -5.28
C ASP A 413 -18.90 -9.77 -6.58
N LEU A 414 -17.83 -8.99 -6.69
CA LEU A 414 -16.96 -9.00 -7.87
C LEU A 414 -16.38 -10.39 -8.12
N ALA A 415 -15.89 -11.06 -7.06
CA ALA A 415 -15.35 -12.42 -7.15
C ALA A 415 -16.41 -13.44 -7.60
N ALA A 416 -17.65 -13.31 -7.15
CA ALA A 416 -18.74 -14.17 -7.58
C ALA A 416 -19.14 -13.90 -9.04
N ARG A 417 -19.27 -12.63 -9.43
CA ARG A 417 -19.62 -12.23 -10.81
C ARG A 417 -18.57 -12.67 -11.84
N GLN A 418 -17.30 -12.64 -11.44
CA GLN A 418 -16.17 -13.03 -12.29
C GLN A 418 -15.80 -14.51 -12.18
N GLY A 419 -16.64 -15.34 -11.52
CA GLY A 419 -16.44 -16.79 -11.44
C GLY A 419 -15.23 -17.23 -10.59
N VAL A 420 -14.68 -16.34 -9.77
CA VAL A 420 -13.58 -16.67 -8.83
C VAL A 420 -14.08 -17.60 -7.73
N ILE A 421 -15.29 -17.36 -7.25
CA ILE A 421 -16.03 -18.20 -6.28
C ILE A 421 -17.37 -18.60 -6.86
N ASP A 422 -17.81 -19.80 -6.52
CA ASP A 422 -19.15 -20.32 -6.84
C ASP A 422 -20.17 -19.92 -5.76
N THR A 423 -21.40 -20.36 -5.92
CA THR A 423 -22.49 -20.13 -4.96
C THR A 423 -22.13 -20.63 -3.55
N ALA A 424 -21.54 -21.81 -3.43
CA ALA A 424 -21.14 -22.35 -2.13
C ALA A 424 -20.04 -21.52 -1.46
N GLY A 425 -19.06 -21.06 -2.25
CA GLY A 425 -18.00 -20.15 -1.78
C GLY A 425 -18.57 -18.79 -1.34
N ARG A 426 -19.52 -18.25 -2.08
CA ARG A 426 -20.24 -17.02 -1.72
C ARG A 426 -21.02 -17.20 -0.40
N ASP A 427 -21.78 -18.29 -0.27
CA ASP A 427 -22.58 -18.56 0.93
C ASP A 427 -21.70 -18.78 2.16
N ALA A 428 -20.50 -19.37 2.00
CA ALA A 428 -19.51 -19.51 3.07
C ALA A 428 -18.96 -18.16 3.56
N LEU A 429 -18.97 -17.11 2.74
CA LEU A 429 -18.53 -15.76 3.09
C LEU A 429 -19.65 -14.89 3.67
N TRP A 430 -20.92 -15.33 3.60
CA TRP A 430 -22.06 -14.59 4.14
C TRP A 430 -21.90 -14.17 5.62
N PRO A 431 -21.38 -15.00 6.55
CA PRO A 431 -21.17 -14.57 7.93
C PRO A 431 -20.21 -13.37 8.05
N MET A 432 -19.18 -13.28 7.22
CA MET A 432 -18.25 -12.14 7.16
C MET A 432 -18.98 -10.90 6.64
N VAL A 433 -19.68 -11.02 5.50
CA VAL A 433 -20.44 -9.93 4.89
C VAL A 433 -21.52 -9.41 5.85
N ARG A 434 -22.24 -10.31 6.51
CA ARG A 434 -23.29 -9.94 7.47
C ARG A 434 -22.73 -9.11 8.63
N ARG A 435 -21.57 -9.52 9.22
CA ARG A 435 -20.93 -8.74 10.29
C ARG A 435 -20.50 -7.36 9.80
N ALA A 436 -19.88 -7.28 8.61
CA ALA A 436 -19.49 -6.01 8.00
C ALA A 436 -20.70 -5.11 7.75
N ALA A 437 -21.79 -5.64 7.17
CA ALA A 437 -23.03 -4.90 6.95
C ALA A 437 -23.66 -4.40 8.26
N VAL A 438 -23.65 -5.21 9.32
CA VAL A 438 -24.08 -4.79 10.67
C VAL A 438 -23.24 -3.63 11.17
N PHE A 439 -21.92 -3.69 11.00
CA PHE A 439 -21.04 -2.58 11.41
C PHE A 439 -21.37 -1.30 10.64
N LEU A 440 -21.52 -1.38 9.30
CA LEU A 440 -21.87 -0.24 8.45
C LEU A 440 -23.20 0.41 8.87
N VAL A 441 -24.28 -0.35 9.00
CA VAL A 441 -25.58 0.21 9.36
C VAL A 441 -25.65 0.76 10.79
N ARG A 442 -24.80 0.33 11.69
CA ARG A 442 -24.74 0.83 13.08
C ARG A 442 -23.89 2.08 13.23
N ASN A 443 -22.84 2.23 12.44
CA ASN A 443 -21.84 3.27 12.60
C ASN A 443 -21.85 4.32 11.49
N GLY A 444 -22.19 3.96 10.23
CA GLY A 444 -22.27 4.88 9.11
C GLY A 444 -23.50 5.81 9.15
N PRO A 445 -23.62 6.74 8.19
CA PRO A 445 -22.75 6.96 7.03
C PRO A 445 -21.55 7.89 7.29
N VAL A 446 -21.35 8.34 8.53
CA VAL A 446 -20.23 9.18 8.92
C VAL A 446 -19.03 8.28 9.23
N SER A 447 -17.91 8.52 8.55
CA SER A 447 -16.66 7.82 8.84
C SER A 447 -15.81 8.60 9.87
N PRO A 448 -15.16 7.91 10.84
CA PRO A 448 -14.18 8.54 11.72
C PRO A 448 -12.94 9.08 10.98
N GLN A 449 -12.62 8.49 9.82
CA GLN A 449 -11.57 8.94 8.91
C GLN A 449 -12.02 8.75 7.47
N ASP A 450 -11.65 9.68 6.58
CA ASP A 450 -11.78 9.48 5.14
C ASP A 450 -10.74 8.47 4.61
N ARG A 451 -10.80 8.10 3.33
CA ARG A 451 -9.85 7.14 2.72
C ARG A 451 -8.39 7.62 2.75
N TRP A 452 -8.16 8.90 3.05
CA TRP A 452 -6.82 9.48 3.17
C TRP A 452 -6.35 9.53 4.64
N GLU A 453 -7.12 8.91 5.56
CA GLU A 453 -6.77 8.76 6.99
C GLU A 453 -6.77 10.09 7.76
N GLU A 454 -7.50 11.07 7.28
CA GLU A 454 -7.35 12.43 7.77
C GLU A 454 -8.60 12.96 8.48
N GLN A 455 -9.76 12.93 7.83
CA GLN A 455 -10.92 13.70 8.26
C GLN A 455 -12.11 12.83 8.64
N PRO A 456 -12.73 13.07 9.82
CA PRO A 456 -14.04 12.53 10.10
C PRO A 456 -15.12 13.30 9.34
N GLY A 457 -16.19 12.63 8.96
CA GLY A 457 -17.35 13.27 8.32
C GLY A 457 -17.99 12.43 7.23
N TYR A 458 -18.85 13.09 6.46
CA TYR A 458 -19.37 12.56 5.21
C TYR A 458 -18.31 12.77 4.13
N ALA A 459 -17.79 11.71 3.55
CA ALA A 459 -16.78 11.75 2.47
C ALA A 459 -17.29 10.99 1.24
N PRO A 460 -17.17 11.56 0.03
CA PRO A 460 -17.78 10.99 -1.18
C PRO A 460 -17.39 9.54 -1.46
N PHE A 461 -16.10 9.20 -1.41
CA PHE A 461 -15.64 7.84 -1.65
C PHE A 461 -16.23 6.84 -0.64
N THR A 462 -16.16 7.17 0.63
CA THR A 462 -16.64 6.33 1.73
C THR A 462 -18.14 6.09 1.61
N ILE A 463 -18.94 7.15 1.43
CA ILE A 463 -20.40 7.03 1.27
C ILE A 463 -20.76 6.19 0.03
N ALA A 464 -20.04 6.39 -1.09
CA ALA A 464 -20.29 5.62 -2.31
C ALA A 464 -20.05 4.12 -2.10
N THR A 465 -18.95 3.76 -1.43
CA THR A 465 -18.64 2.35 -1.12
C THR A 465 -19.61 1.75 -0.13
N GLU A 466 -20.00 2.49 0.92
CA GLU A 466 -20.99 2.03 1.90
C GLU A 466 -22.35 1.72 1.24
N ILE A 467 -22.87 2.66 0.45
CA ILE A 467 -24.18 2.47 -0.24
C ILE A 467 -24.12 1.27 -1.18
N ALA A 468 -23.04 1.15 -1.97
CA ALA A 468 -22.87 0.01 -2.87
C ALA A 468 -22.78 -1.32 -2.10
N ALA A 469 -22.03 -1.35 -1.00
CA ALA A 469 -21.87 -2.52 -0.14
C ALA A 469 -23.19 -2.94 0.52
N LEU A 470 -24.04 -1.99 0.94
CA LEU A 470 -25.37 -2.30 1.51
C LEU A 470 -26.28 -2.98 0.49
N LEU A 471 -26.27 -2.55 -0.78
CA LEU A 471 -27.07 -3.20 -1.84
C LEU A 471 -26.55 -4.62 -2.15
N VAL A 472 -25.25 -4.80 -2.22
CA VAL A 472 -24.65 -6.14 -2.38
C VAL A 472 -25.00 -7.02 -1.19
N ALA A 473 -24.87 -6.51 0.03
CA ALA A 473 -25.21 -7.25 1.24
C ALA A 473 -26.72 -7.61 1.29
N ALA A 474 -27.60 -6.74 0.74
CA ALA A 474 -29.03 -7.04 0.63
C ALA A 474 -29.30 -8.24 -0.29
N ASP A 475 -28.64 -8.31 -1.44
CA ASP A 475 -28.79 -9.45 -2.35
C ASP A 475 -28.29 -10.76 -1.72
N LEU A 476 -27.19 -10.68 -0.94
CA LEU A 476 -26.68 -11.83 -0.18
C LEU A 476 -27.62 -12.24 0.99
N ALA A 477 -28.28 -11.26 1.62
CA ALA A 477 -29.28 -11.51 2.65
C ALA A 477 -30.51 -12.23 2.07
N ASP A 478 -31.00 -11.81 0.89
CA ASP A 478 -32.08 -12.50 0.18
C ASP A 478 -31.67 -13.94 -0.18
N ALA A 479 -30.47 -14.14 -0.70
CA ALA A 479 -29.96 -15.47 -1.00
C ALA A 479 -29.87 -16.35 0.27
N ALA A 480 -29.65 -15.75 1.43
CA ALA A 480 -29.65 -16.39 2.74
C ALA A 480 -31.05 -16.46 3.36
N SER A 481 -32.13 -16.14 2.61
CA SER A 481 -33.51 -16.12 3.05
C SER A 481 -33.81 -15.16 4.22
N ASN A 482 -33.03 -14.09 4.37
CA ASN A 482 -33.26 -13.04 5.37
C ASN A 482 -33.79 -11.76 4.69
N THR A 483 -35.03 -11.81 4.24
CA THR A 483 -35.70 -10.71 3.52
C THR A 483 -35.85 -9.45 4.38
N ILE A 484 -36.04 -9.60 5.70
CA ILE A 484 -36.18 -8.47 6.63
C ILE A 484 -34.88 -7.64 6.63
N ALA A 485 -33.70 -8.30 6.70
CA ALA A 485 -32.43 -7.63 6.59
C ALA A 485 -32.23 -7.02 5.20
N ALA A 486 -32.56 -7.76 4.14
CA ALA A 486 -32.41 -7.31 2.76
C ALA A 486 -33.20 -6.01 2.50
N ASP A 487 -34.47 -5.95 2.91
CA ASP A 487 -35.32 -4.78 2.77
C ASP A 487 -34.75 -3.58 3.54
N TYR A 488 -34.34 -3.81 4.80
CA TYR A 488 -33.74 -2.74 5.61
C TYR A 488 -32.44 -2.20 5.01
N LEU A 489 -31.56 -3.07 4.49
CA LEU A 489 -30.31 -2.67 3.85
C LEU A 489 -30.57 -1.81 2.60
N ARG A 490 -31.53 -2.20 1.75
CA ARG A 490 -31.94 -1.41 0.58
C ARG A 490 -32.56 -0.07 0.98
N GLU A 491 -33.48 -0.07 1.95
CA GLU A 491 -34.10 1.16 2.46
C GLU A 491 -33.05 2.15 3.03
N THR A 492 -32.02 1.63 3.72
CA THR A 492 -30.93 2.43 4.25
C THR A 492 -30.05 2.98 3.15
N ALA A 493 -29.68 2.14 2.16
CA ALA A 493 -28.92 2.57 0.98
C ALA A 493 -29.65 3.69 0.22
N ASP A 494 -30.96 3.54 0.00
CA ASP A 494 -31.80 4.55 -0.67
C ASP A 494 -31.86 5.86 0.10
N ALA A 495 -32.02 5.79 1.42
CA ALA A 495 -32.07 6.99 2.27
C ALA A 495 -30.74 7.75 2.26
N TRP A 496 -29.62 7.01 2.32
CA TRP A 496 -28.28 7.64 2.25
C TRP A 496 -28.02 8.22 0.84
N ASN A 497 -28.35 7.47 -0.22
CA ASN A 497 -28.18 7.96 -1.58
C ASN A 497 -29.01 9.23 -1.87
N ALA A 498 -30.24 9.29 -1.36
CA ALA A 498 -31.12 10.46 -1.51
C ALA A 498 -30.66 11.68 -0.69
N SER A 499 -29.73 11.51 0.23
CA SER A 499 -29.21 12.54 1.12
C SER A 499 -27.81 13.07 0.69
N ILE A 500 -27.16 12.46 -0.30
CA ILE A 500 -25.79 12.82 -0.72
C ILE A 500 -25.65 14.30 -1.04
N GLU A 501 -26.59 14.86 -1.83
CA GLU A 501 -26.53 16.26 -2.23
C GLU A 501 -26.70 17.19 -1.04
N ARG A 502 -27.58 16.84 -0.10
CA ARG A 502 -27.79 17.62 1.13
C ARG A 502 -26.51 17.64 1.99
N TRP A 503 -25.75 16.55 2.01
CA TRP A 503 -24.54 16.43 2.82
C TRP A 503 -23.31 17.06 2.17
N LEU A 504 -23.18 16.96 0.85
CA LEU A 504 -21.91 17.17 0.17
C LEU A 504 -21.93 18.18 -0.99
N TYR A 505 -23.10 18.48 -1.57
CA TYR A 505 -23.14 19.38 -2.71
C TYR A 505 -23.22 20.83 -2.23
N VAL A 506 -22.23 21.64 -2.63
CA VAL A 506 -22.15 23.06 -2.27
C VAL A 506 -22.46 23.94 -3.49
N GLU A 507 -23.24 24.98 -3.27
CA GLU A 507 -23.67 25.93 -4.32
C GLU A 507 -23.31 27.36 -3.95
N GLY A 508 -23.17 28.23 -4.97
CA GLY A 508 -22.98 29.66 -4.77
C GLY A 508 -21.67 30.05 -4.10
N THR A 509 -20.70 29.12 -4.03
CA THR A 509 -19.38 29.40 -3.45
C THR A 509 -18.56 30.33 -4.36
N GLU A 510 -17.56 30.98 -3.79
CA GLU A 510 -16.61 31.79 -4.55
C GLU A 510 -15.89 30.97 -5.63
N LEU A 511 -15.55 29.72 -5.32
CA LEU A 511 -14.91 28.80 -6.27
C LEU A 511 -15.85 28.42 -7.42
N ALA A 512 -17.14 28.17 -7.14
CA ALA A 512 -18.13 27.89 -8.17
C ALA A 512 -18.30 29.11 -9.11
N GLN A 513 -18.39 30.29 -8.54
CA GLN A 513 -18.52 31.58 -9.33
C GLN A 513 -17.28 31.80 -10.19
N LEU A 514 -16.07 31.57 -9.66
CA LEU A 514 -14.81 31.72 -10.39
C LEU A 514 -14.75 30.85 -11.65
N HIS A 515 -15.30 29.63 -11.56
CA HIS A 515 -15.26 28.65 -12.65
C HIS A 515 -16.58 28.57 -13.44
N GLY A 516 -17.57 29.42 -13.13
CA GLY A 516 -18.82 29.52 -13.90
C GLY A 516 -19.71 28.27 -13.80
N VAL A 517 -19.72 27.60 -12.65
CA VAL A 517 -20.58 26.43 -12.36
C VAL A 517 -21.55 26.76 -11.22
N ASP A 518 -22.67 26.03 -11.14
CA ASP A 518 -23.66 26.23 -10.09
C ASP A 518 -23.19 25.76 -8.72
N GLY A 519 -22.46 24.63 -8.69
CA GLY A 519 -21.97 24.02 -7.47
C GLY A 519 -21.08 22.80 -7.78
N TYR A 520 -20.64 22.08 -6.74
CA TYR A 520 -19.79 20.90 -6.83
C TYR A 520 -19.85 20.10 -5.52
N TYR A 521 -19.42 18.83 -5.56
CA TYR A 521 -19.26 18.01 -4.36
C TYR A 521 -17.99 18.41 -3.59
N ALA A 522 -18.16 18.77 -2.32
CA ALA A 522 -17.06 19.04 -1.40
C ALA A 522 -16.32 17.76 -1.01
N ARG A 523 -15.05 17.88 -0.60
CA ARG A 523 -14.21 16.76 -0.15
C ARG A 523 -14.78 16.04 1.06
N VAL A 524 -15.23 16.81 2.05
CA VAL A 524 -15.76 16.27 3.31
C VAL A 524 -16.69 17.30 3.95
N ALA A 525 -17.77 16.82 4.55
CA ALA A 525 -18.69 17.67 5.32
C ALA A 525 -18.77 17.18 6.76
N GLN A 526 -18.62 18.11 7.71
CA GLN A 526 -18.77 17.82 9.12
C GLN A 526 -20.25 17.54 9.45
N PRO A 527 -20.58 16.54 10.30
CA PRO A 527 -21.96 16.14 10.57
C PRO A 527 -22.87 17.28 11.00
N ASP A 528 -22.41 18.13 11.90
CA ASP A 528 -23.21 19.25 12.44
C ASP A 528 -23.63 20.28 11.35
N HIS A 529 -22.83 20.43 10.31
CA HIS A 529 -23.14 21.33 9.19
C HIS A 529 -23.94 20.65 8.09
N ALA A 530 -23.61 19.38 7.79
CA ALA A 530 -24.32 18.61 6.81
C ALA A 530 -25.77 18.31 7.21
N ASP A 531 -26.01 18.01 8.49
CA ASP A 531 -27.38 17.78 9.01
C ASP A 531 -28.25 19.04 8.93
N ALA A 532 -27.66 20.21 9.01
CA ALA A 532 -28.36 21.50 8.83
C ALA A 532 -28.51 21.91 7.35
N ALA A 533 -28.22 21.01 6.39
CA ALA A 533 -28.19 21.32 4.95
C ALA A 533 -27.30 22.52 4.58
N SER A 534 -26.20 22.66 5.28
CA SER A 534 -25.23 23.74 5.12
C SER A 534 -23.80 23.20 5.02
N PRO A 535 -23.51 22.31 4.05
CA PRO A 535 -22.19 21.68 3.94
C PRO A 535 -21.07 22.66 3.62
N CYS A 536 -21.42 23.87 3.14
CA CYS A 536 -20.47 24.94 2.86
C CYS A 536 -20.08 25.78 4.09
N GLN A 537 -20.72 25.58 5.22
CA GLN A 537 -20.37 26.30 6.46
C GLN A 537 -19.33 25.49 7.25
N GLY A 538 -18.36 26.20 7.81
CA GLY A 538 -17.37 25.62 8.71
C GLY A 538 -15.98 25.46 8.09
N PHE A 539 -15.07 25.03 8.94
CA PHE A 539 -13.67 24.78 8.62
C PHE A 539 -13.34 23.32 8.89
N VAL A 540 -12.53 22.73 8.03
CA VAL A 540 -11.99 21.40 8.23
C VAL A 540 -10.50 21.49 8.52
N PRO A 541 -9.97 20.68 9.43
CA PRO A 541 -8.54 20.59 9.63
C PRO A 541 -7.87 20.00 8.38
N ILE A 542 -6.61 20.38 8.15
CA ILE A 542 -5.75 19.82 7.10
C ILE A 542 -4.56 19.21 7.82
N LYS A 543 -4.44 17.89 7.77
CA LYS A 543 -3.27 17.21 8.32
C LYS A 543 -1.99 17.60 7.57
N ASN A 544 -0.86 17.39 8.21
CA ASN A 544 0.46 17.53 7.60
C ASN A 544 0.76 18.95 7.10
N ARG A 545 0.15 19.95 7.72
CA ARG A 545 0.41 21.38 7.49
C ARG A 545 0.89 22.06 8.77
N PRO A 546 1.70 23.13 8.63
CA PRO A 546 2.02 23.98 9.78
C PRO A 546 0.74 24.49 10.47
N PRO A 547 0.74 24.71 11.80
CA PRO A 547 -0.47 25.04 12.57
C PRO A 547 -1.26 26.23 12.06
N ASP A 548 -0.59 27.22 11.47
CA ASP A 548 -1.20 28.42 10.87
C ASP A 548 -1.90 28.18 9.52
N GLN A 549 -1.66 27.01 8.91
CA GLN A 549 -2.23 26.56 7.63
C GLN A 549 -3.02 25.25 7.77
N ALA A 550 -3.18 24.76 8.98
CA ALA A 550 -3.76 23.44 9.28
C ALA A 550 -5.30 23.43 9.28
N THR A 551 -5.95 24.44 8.72
CA THR A 551 -7.42 24.50 8.58
C THR A 551 -7.80 25.24 7.31
N GLY A 552 -8.91 24.85 6.71
CA GLY A 552 -9.47 25.53 5.53
C GLY A 552 -10.99 25.48 5.50
N PRO A 553 -11.64 26.41 4.75
CA PRO A 553 -13.10 26.39 4.57
C PRO A 553 -13.53 25.09 3.89
N ALA A 554 -14.45 24.33 4.48
CA ALA A 554 -14.93 23.06 3.94
C ALA A 554 -15.48 23.23 2.50
N ALA A 555 -16.17 24.32 2.25
CA ALA A 555 -16.73 24.65 0.94
C ALA A 555 -15.71 24.82 -0.19
N LEU A 556 -14.46 25.15 0.14
CA LEU A 556 -13.41 25.37 -0.88
C LEU A 556 -12.53 24.12 -1.09
N MET A 557 -12.78 23.04 -0.35
CA MET A 557 -11.98 21.83 -0.44
C MET A 557 -12.63 20.81 -1.36
N VAL A 558 -11.95 20.52 -2.46
CA VAL A 558 -12.36 19.54 -3.48
C VAL A 558 -11.39 18.38 -3.51
N SER A 559 -11.85 17.18 -3.85
CA SER A 559 -11.04 16.00 -4.10
C SER A 559 -11.60 15.16 -5.26
N LEU A 560 -10.79 14.26 -5.80
CA LEU A 560 -11.25 13.30 -6.81
C LEU A 560 -12.21 12.26 -6.22
N ASP A 561 -12.38 12.21 -4.91
CA ASP A 561 -13.22 11.23 -4.22
C ASP A 561 -14.67 11.23 -4.72
N ALA A 562 -15.17 12.38 -5.22
CA ALA A 562 -16.50 12.48 -5.84
C ALA A 562 -16.66 11.61 -7.11
N LEU A 563 -15.58 11.23 -7.79
CA LEU A 563 -15.63 10.32 -8.95
C LEU A 563 -16.14 8.93 -8.55
N ALA A 564 -16.05 8.57 -7.27
CA ALA A 564 -16.59 7.34 -6.73
C ALA A 564 -18.11 7.22 -6.94
N PHE A 565 -18.85 8.34 -6.98
CA PHE A 565 -20.28 8.30 -7.28
C PHE A 565 -20.58 7.73 -8.68
N VAL A 566 -19.69 7.95 -9.64
CA VAL A 566 -19.78 7.34 -10.97
C VAL A 566 -19.17 5.93 -10.97
N ARG A 567 -18.00 5.74 -10.34
CA ARG A 567 -17.32 4.44 -10.27
C ARG A 567 -18.21 3.36 -9.68
N PHE A 568 -18.92 3.67 -8.60
CA PHE A 568 -19.82 2.75 -7.91
C PHE A 568 -21.28 2.85 -8.37
N GLY A 569 -21.57 3.58 -9.46
CA GLY A 569 -22.90 3.55 -10.11
C GLY A 569 -24.02 4.27 -9.35
N LEU A 570 -23.70 5.31 -8.55
CA LEU A 570 -24.69 6.12 -7.83
C LEU A 570 -25.17 7.31 -8.65
N ARG A 571 -24.32 7.84 -9.53
CA ARG A 571 -24.63 8.95 -10.44
C ARG A 571 -24.17 8.62 -11.83
N ALA A 572 -24.93 9.10 -12.82
CA ALA A 572 -24.51 9.02 -14.21
C ALA A 572 -23.31 9.96 -14.47
N PRO A 573 -22.38 9.62 -15.37
CA PRO A 573 -21.22 10.46 -15.65
C PRO A 573 -21.59 11.82 -16.29
N ASN A 574 -22.77 11.95 -16.86
CA ASN A 574 -23.31 13.17 -17.44
C ASN A 574 -24.27 13.91 -16.50
N ASP A 575 -24.42 13.53 -15.24
CA ASP A 575 -25.15 14.30 -14.25
C ASP A 575 -24.52 15.71 -14.15
N PRO A 576 -25.32 16.80 -14.25
CA PRO A 576 -24.78 18.16 -14.23
C PRO A 576 -23.89 18.46 -13.02
N ARG A 577 -24.21 17.89 -11.85
CA ARG A 577 -23.43 18.05 -10.62
C ARG A 577 -22.06 17.36 -10.72
N MET A 578 -22.02 16.19 -11.39
CA MET A 578 -20.75 15.50 -11.67
C MET A 578 -19.91 16.27 -12.68
N LEU A 579 -20.51 16.77 -13.76
CA LEU A 579 -19.80 17.58 -14.77
C LEU A 579 -19.19 18.85 -14.14
N ASN A 580 -19.97 19.54 -13.31
CA ASN A 580 -19.50 20.73 -12.58
C ASN A 580 -18.35 20.38 -11.65
N THR A 581 -18.48 19.28 -10.89
CA THR A 581 -17.44 18.82 -9.95
C THR A 581 -16.15 18.46 -10.68
N VAL A 582 -16.23 17.73 -11.79
CA VAL A 582 -15.06 17.39 -12.62
C VAL A 582 -14.39 18.64 -13.19
N SER A 583 -15.16 19.63 -13.61
CA SER A 583 -14.62 20.92 -14.08
C SER A 583 -13.80 21.61 -12.99
N ILE A 584 -14.29 21.63 -11.75
CA ILE A 584 -13.57 22.21 -10.60
C ILE A 584 -12.32 21.37 -10.25
N ILE A 585 -12.44 20.04 -10.21
CA ILE A 585 -11.32 19.13 -9.98
C ILE A 585 -10.19 19.39 -10.98
N ASP A 586 -10.52 19.41 -12.28
CA ASP A 586 -9.52 19.61 -13.32
C ASP A 586 -8.90 21.03 -13.28
N ALA A 587 -9.67 22.03 -12.88
CA ALA A 587 -9.16 23.41 -12.75
C ALA A 587 -8.24 23.60 -11.52
N THR A 588 -8.42 22.82 -10.47
CA THR A 588 -7.77 23.08 -9.17
C THR A 588 -6.73 22.05 -8.76
N LEU A 589 -6.86 20.78 -9.19
CA LEU A 589 -6.04 19.67 -8.72
C LEU A 589 -5.19 19.03 -9.82
N LYS A 590 -5.51 19.27 -11.09
CA LYS A 590 -4.79 18.70 -12.23
C LYS A 590 -3.40 19.32 -12.37
N VAL A 591 -2.41 18.47 -12.56
CA VAL A 591 -1.03 18.85 -12.89
C VAL A 591 -0.66 18.26 -14.24
N GLU A 592 -0.22 19.12 -15.15
CA GLU A 592 0.36 18.67 -16.41
C GLU A 592 1.86 18.45 -16.25
N THR A 593 2.32 17.24 -16.59
CA THR A 593 3.74 16.90 -16.56
C THR A 593 4.22 16.45 -17.95
N PRO A 594 5.52 16.41 -18.20
CA PRO A 594 6.06 15.86 -19.47
C PRO A 594 5.69 14.37 -19.69
N ARG A 595 5.23 13.68 -18.64
CA ARG A 595 4.82 12.28 -18.68
C ARG A 595 3.30 12.09 -18.75
N GLY A 596 2.55 13.20 -18.80
CA GLY A 596 1.09 13.22 -18.85
C GLY A 596 0.44 13.84 -17.62
N PRO A 597 -0.89 13.97 -17.64
CA PRO A 597 -1.64 14.59 -16.54
C PRO A 597 -1.75 13.65 -15.34
N THR A 598 -1.71 14.26 -14.15
CA THR A 598 -1.93 13.63 -12.87
C THR A 598 -2.62 14.60 -11.91
N TRP A 599 -3.09 14.17 -10.73
CA TRP A 599 -3.89 15.01 -9.84
C TRP A 599 -3.39 14.93 -8.41
N HIS A 600 -3.52 16.04 -7.67
CA HIS A 600 -3.42 16.09 -6.22
C HIS A 600 -4.61 15.39 -5.57
N ARG A 601 -4.44 14.88 -4.35
CA ARG A 601 -5.53 14.27 -3.58
C ARG A 601 -6.66 15.27 -3.31
N TYR A 602 -6.29 16.45 -2.81
CA TYR A 602 -7.20 17.54 -2.50
C TYR A 602 -6.45 18.88 -2.35
N GLN A 603 -7.19 19.97 -2.31
CA GLN A 603 -6.63 21.31 -2.12
C GLN A 603 -6.01 21.48 -0.74
N GLY A 604 -4.78 21.97 -0.70
CA GLY A 604 -4.08 22.25 0.54
C GLY A 604 -3.44 21.03 1.20
N ASP A 605 -3.46 19.87 0.56
CA ASP A 605 -2.78 18.66 1.03
C ASP A 605 -1.34 18.94 1.51
N GLY A 606 -0.99 18.37 2.66
CA GLY A 606 0.33 18.55 3.27
C GLY A 606 1.25 17.33 3.15
N TYR A 607 0.79 16.20 2.61
CA TYR A 607 1.54 14.96 2.57
C TYR A 607 2.44 14.87 1.33
N GLY A 608 3.68 15.33 1.44
CA GLY A 608 4.69 15.31 0.38
C GLY A 608 5.90 16.19 0.74
N GLU A 609 6.90 16.26 -0.15
CA GLU A 609 8.10 17.06 0.03
C GLU A 609 7.78 18.55 0.18
N HIS A 610 8.62 19.25 0.92
CA HIS A 610 8.62 20.71 0.98
C HIS A 610 8.92 21.34 -0.40
N PRO A 611 8.62 22.64 -0.58
CA PRO A 611 8.88 23.32 -1.86
C PRO A 611 10.35 23.32 -2.29
N ASP A 612 11.28 23.23 -1.36
CA ASP A 612 12.72 23.14 -1.62
C ASP A 612 13.21 21.70 -1.89
N GLY A 613 12.28 20.74 -1.98
CA GLY A 613 12.57 19.33 -2.19
C GLY A 613 13.10 18.61 -0.95
N SER A 614 13.09 19.23 0.23
CA SER A 614 13.41 18.52 1.47
C SER A 614 12.34 17.46 1.78
N PRO A 615 12.74 16.31 2.36
CA PRO A 615 11.81 15.23 2.66
C PRO A 615 10.67 15.66 3.56
N TYR A 616 9.52 15.02 3.41
CA TYR A 616 8.42 15.12 4.35
C TYR A 616 8.86 14.72 5.77
N ASP A 617 8.57 15.56 6.75
CA ASP A 617 8.97 15.43 8.15
C ASP A 617 7.80 15.50 9.15
N GLY A 618 6.58 15.29 8.65
CA GLY A 618 5.30 15.48 9.36
C GLY A 618 4.52 16.69 8.84
N THR A 619 5.18 17.55 8.07
CA THR A 619 4.58 18.67 7.34
C THR A 619 5.14 18.72 5.91
N GLY A 620 4.42 19.36 4.98
CA GLY A 620 4.89 19.50 3.60
C GLY A 620 3.83 20.02 2.63
N VAL A 621 4.00 19.65 1.36
CA VAL A 621 3.07 19.95 0.26
C VAL A 621 2.74 18.66 -0.44
N GLY A 622 1.47 18.27 -0.45
CA GLY A 622 0.98 17.08 -1.14
C GLY A 622 1.32 17.11 -2.62
N ARG A 623 1.88 16.03 -3.14
CA ARG A 623 2.25 15.88 -4.55
C ARG A 623 1.18 15.12 -5.32
N ALA A 624 1.26 15.16 -6.65
CA ALA A 624 0.27 14.53 -7.51
C ALA A 624 0.45 12.99 -7.54
N TRP A 625 -0.69 12.25 -7.62
CA TRP A 625 -0.75 10.80 -7.48
C TRP A 625 -1.10 10.11 -8.81
N PRO A 626 -0.27 9.22 -9.33
CA PRO A 626 -0.58 8.43 -10.53
C PRO A 626 -1.83 7.55 -10.40
N LEU A 627 -2.14 7.09 -9.19
CA LEU A 627 -3.39 6.39 -8.87
C LEU A 627 -4.63 7.17 -9.34
N LEU A 628 -4.65 8.47 -9.07
CA LEU A 628 -5.77 9.35 -9.41
C LEU A 628 -5.92 9.56 -10.92
N THR A 629 -4.82 9.41 -11.68
CA THR A 629 -4.89 9.35 -13.15
C THR A 629 -5.71 8.14 -13.62
N GLY A 630 -5.55 7.00 -12.99
CA GLY A 630 -6.35 5.79 -13.24
C GLY A 630 -7.83 5.97 -12.90
N GLU A 631 -8.13 6.52 -11.73
CA GLU A 631 -9.51 6.82 -11.31
C GLU A 631 -10.18 7.82 -12.26
N ARG A 632 -9.44 8.84 -12.69
CA ARG A 632 -9.94 9.82 -13.66
C ARG A 632 -10.18 9.20 -15.05
N ALA A 633 -9.35 8.23 -15.46
CA ALA A 633 -9.52 7.46 -16.69
C ALA A 633 -10.79 6.59 -16.66
N HIS A 634 -11.11 5.97 -15.55
CA HIS A 634 -12.36 5.23 -15.38
C HIS A 634 -13.59 6.13 -15.51
N TYR A 635 -13.54 7.36 -14.97
CA TYR A 635 -14.60 8.32 -15.19
C TYR A 635 -14.76 8.68 -16.67
N GLU A 636 -13.67 8.88 -17.40
CA GLU A 636 -13.72 9.16 -18.85
C GLU A 636 -14.31 8.01 -19.63
N LEU A 637 -13.97 6.78 -19.27
CA LEU A 637 -14.54 5.57 -19.87
C LEU A 637 -16.05 5.50 -19.62
N ALA A 638 -16.48 5.71 -18.37
CA ALA A 638 -17.91 5.75 -18.01
C ALA A 638 -18.69 6.81 -18.80
N ALA A 639 -18.04 7.94 -19.12
CA ALA A 639 -18.60 9.03 -19.90
C ALA A 639 -18.56 8.79 -21.42
N GLY A 640 -18.10 7.61 -21.87
CA GLY A 640 -17.99 7.24 -23.27
C GLY A 640 -16.85 7.95 -24.01
N ARG A 641 -15.92 8.59 -23.31
CA ARG A 641 -14.78 9.31 -23.89
C ARG A 641 -13.53 8.42 -23.93
N LEU A 642 -13.66 7.28 -24.63
CA LEU A 642 -12.62 6.24 -24.73
C LEU A 642 -11.23 6.79 -25.12
N PRO A 643 -11.05 7.70 -26.12
CA PRO A 643 -9.71 8.20 -26.46
C PRO A 643 -9.05 8.97 -25.30
N VAL A 644 -9.82 9.63 -24.43
CA VAL A 644 -9.29 10.34 -23.25
C VAL A 644 -8.86 9.32 -22.20
N ALA A 645 -9.67 8.29 -21.97
CA ALA A 645 -9.34 7.22 -21.03
C ALA A 645 -8.05 6.47 -21.44
N GLU A 646 -7.90 6.16 -22.74
CA GLU A 646 -6.68 5.57 -23.30
C GLU A 646 -5.46 6.48 -23.14
N HIS A 647 -5.61 7.79 -23.37
CA HIS A 647 -4.54 8.75 -23.15
C HIS A 647 -4.09 8.79 -21.69
N LEU A 648 -5.03 8.72 -20.73
CA LEU A 648 -4.71 8.67 -19.30
C LEU A 648 -4.02 7.35 -18.91
N ALA A 649 -4.40 6.23 -19.51
CA ALA A 649 -3.70 4.95 -19.33
C ALA A 649 -2.24 5.05 -19.83
N GLN A 650 -2.03 5.69 -21.00
CA GLN A 650 -0.68 5.97 -21.52
C GLN A 650 0.12 6.92 -20.60
N ALA A 651 -0.52 7.90 -19.97
CA ALA A 651 0.13 8.75 -18.96
C ALA A 651 0.66 7.92 -17.79
N MET A 652 -0.13 6.96 -17.28
CA MET A 652 0.37 6.04 -16.24
C MET A 652 1.59 5.23 -16.71
N GLU A 653 1.60 4.76 -17.97
CA GLU A 653 2.75 4.06 -18.55
C GLU A 653 4.01 4.94 -18.63
N MET A 654 3.84 6.20 -19.01
CA MET A 654 4.93 7.17 -19.09
C MET A 654 5.47 7.54 -17.71
N ILE A 655 4.58 7.69 -16.72
CA ILE A 655 4.95 7.98 -15.32
C ILE A 655 5.75 6.83 -14.71
N ALA A 656 5.38 5.59 -14.98
CA ALA A 656 6.11 4.40 -14.50
C ALA A 656 7.55 4.33 -15.04
N GLY A 657 7.84 4.99 -16.15
CA GLY A 657 9.18 5.16 -16.71
C GLY A 657 9.91 3.86 -17.06
N ASP A 658 11.23 3.93 -17.08
CA ASP A 658 12.08 2.79 -17.46
C ASP A 658 12.03 1.62 -16.47
N ALA A 659 11.79 1.89 -15.19
CA ALA A 659 11.60 0.87 -14.18
C ALA A 659 10.28 0.10 -14.37
N GLY A 660 9.26 0.75 -14.93
CA GLY A 660 7.90 0.23 -15.01
C GLY A 660 7.24 0.10 -13.64
N LEU A 661 7.64 0.94 -12.68
CA LEU A 661 7.09 0.97 -11.33
C LEU A 661 6.31 2.28 -11.13
N LEU A 662 5.05 2.17 -10.73
CA LEU A 662 4.22 3.32 -10.41
C LEU A 662 4.50 3.79 -8.98
N PRO A 663 4.93 5.06 -8.82
CA PRO A 663 5.13 5.63 -7.50
C PRO A 663 3.78 6.01 -6.86
N GLU A 664 3.80 6.22 -5.57
CA GLU A 664 2.70 6.84 -4.85
C GLU A 664 2.50 8.29 -5.33
N GLN A 665 3.56 9.08 -5.36
CA GLN A 665 3.54 10.48 -5.77
C GLN A 665 4.64 10.76 -6.79
N VAL A 666 4.37 11.76 -7.64
CA VAL A 666 5.35 12.31 -8.57
C VAL A 666 5.72 13.74 -8.17
N TRP A 667 6.97 14.11 -8.42
CA TRP A 667 7.40 15.50 -8.28
C TRP A 667 6.68 16.36 -9.33
N ASP A 668 6.02 17.41 -8.88
CA ASP A 668 5.12 18.25 -9.68
C ASP A 668 5.54 19.72 -9.75
N SER A 669 6.78 19.98 -9.40
CA SER A 669 7.38 21.32 -9.37
C SER A 669 8.65 21.37 -10.23
N ALA A 670 9.31 22.53 -10.27
CA ALA A 670 10.57 22.68 -11.01
C ALA A 670 11.63 21.66 -10.55
N ASP A 671 12.48 21.26 -11.47
CA ASP A 671 13.55 20.29 -11.22
C ASP A 671 14.50 20.78 -10.12
N ILE A 672 14.88 19.86 -9.22
CA ILE A 672 15.89 20.04 -8.18
C ILE A 672 16.92 18.90 -8.31
N PRO A 673 17.90 19.02 -9.24
CA PRO A 673 18.82 17.94 -9.55
C PRO A 673 19.63 17.44 -8.35
N ASP A 674 20.01 18.32 -7.43
CA ASP A 674 20.77 17.99 -6.22
C ASP A 674 19.98 17.10 -5.25
N ARG A 675 18.67 16.99 -5.45
CA ARG A 675 17.77 16.12 -4.69
C ARG A 675 17.18 14.99 -5.54
N GLU A 676 17.61 14.85 -6.77
CA GLU A 676 17.10 13.85 -7.74
C GLU A 676 15.60 13.99 -8.01
N LEU A 677 15.04 15.20 -7.87
CA LEU A 677 13.65 15.51 -8.12
C LEU A 677 13.48 16.15 -9.49
N PHE A 678 12.71 15.50 -10.37
CA PHE A 678 12.47 15.96 -11.75
C PHE A 678 10.96 15.94 -12.04
N LEU A 679 10.46 16.96 -12.71
CA LEU A 679 9.04 17.11 -13.02
C LEU A 679 8.45 15.88 -13.72
N GLY A 680 7.43 15.27 -13.12
CA GLY A 680 6.75 14.06 -13.60
C GLY A 680 7.47 12.76 -13.28
N HIS A 681 8.60 12.78 -12.57
CA HIS A 681 9.26 11.58 -12.06
C HIS A 681 8.81 11.27 -10.63
N ALA A 682 9.14 10.06 -10.16
CA ALA A 682 8.86 9.67 -8.78
C ALA A 682 9.46 10.69 -7.79
N SER A 683 8.71 11.01 -6.76
CA SER A 683 9.16 11.79 -5.61
C SER A 683 9.89 10.88 -4.60
N GLY A 684 10.13 11.35 -3.38
CA GLY A 684 10.66 10.53 -2.29
C GLY A 684 9.60 9.64 -1.62
N SER A 685 8.37 9.61 -2.12
CA SER A 685 7.28 8.75 -1.65
C SER A 685 7.51 7.27 -2.00
N ALA A 686 6.64 6.38 -1.56
CA ALA A 686 6.79 4.95 -1.79
C ALA A 686 6.73 4.58 -3.30
N MET A 687 7.62 3.70 -3.73
CA MET A 687 7.67 3.15 -5.09
C MET A 687 8.17 1.70 -5.05
N PRO A 688 7.37 0.75 -5.60
CA PRO A 688 6.05 0.94 -6.19
C PRO A 688 4.95 1.10 -5.14
N LEU A 689 3.86 1.79 -5.48
CA LEU A 689 2.58 1.68 -4.77
C LEU A 689 1.76 0.57 -5.42
N VAL A 690 1.48 -0.50 -4.67
CA VAL A 690 0.81 -1.70 -5.25
C VAL A 690 -0.62 -1.37 -5.69
N TRP A 691 -1.32 -0.52 -4.95
CA TRP A 691 -2.65 -0.05 -5.31
C TRP A 691 -2.67 0.66 -6.69
N ALA A 692 -1.67 1.52 -6.99
CA ALA A 692 -1.59 2.18 -8.30
C ALA A 692 -1.41 1.17 -9.45
N HIS A 693 -0.63 0.11 -9.24
CA HIS A 693 -0.48 -0.99 -10.21
C HIS A 693 -1.78 -1.79 -10.38
N ALA A 694 -2.52 -2.03 -9.29
CA ALA A 694 -3.81 -2.70 -9.34
C ALA A 694 -4.85 -1.86 -10.10
N GLU A 695 -4.89 -0.54 -9.86
CA GLU A 695 -5.78 0.38 -10.59
C GLU A 695 -5.47 0.39 -12.08
N TYR A 696 -4.19 0.40 -12.46
CA TYR A 696 -3.79 0.31 -13.86
C TYR A 696 -4.26 -1.00 -14.52
N LEU A 697 -4.15 -2.14 -13.84
CA LEU A 697 -4.63 -3.44 -14.36
C LEU A 697 -6.14 -3.47 -14.51
N LYS A 698 -6.89 -2.93 -13.54
CA LYS A 698 -8.34 -2.78 -13.61
C LYS A 698 -8.75 -1.85 -14.76
N LEU A 699 -8.01 -0.75 -14.96
CA LEU A 699 -8.22 0.16 -16.08
C LEU A 699 -7.99 -0.53 -17.43
N CYS A 700 -6.91 -1.29 -17.59
CA CYS A 700 -6.66 -2.07 -18.80
C CYS A 700 -7.80 -3.06 -19.11
N ARG A 701 -8.36 -3.70 -18.07
CA ARG A 701 -9.51 -4.58 -18.19
C ARG A 701 -10.77 -3.80 -18.59
N SER A 702 -11.04 -2.68 -17.94
CA SER A 702 -12.19 -1.81 -18.23
C SER A 702 -12.15 -1.26 -19.66
N LEU A 703 -10.98 -0.83 -20.13
CA LEU A 703 -10.78 -0.39 -21.52
C LEU A 703 -11.00 -1.51 -22.53
N HIS A 704 -10.59 -2.74 -22.18
CA HIS A 704 -10.82 -3.92 -23.03
C HIS A 704 -12.29 -4.29 -23.12
N ASP A 705 -12.99 -4.27 -21.98
CA ASP A 705 -14.42 -4.63 -21.90
C ASP A 705 -15.34 -3.50 -22.42
N GLY A 706 -14.84 -2.24 -22.47
CA GLY A 706 -15.61 -1.05 -22.86
C GLY A 706 -16.52 -0.53 -21.74
N GLU A 707 -16.39 -1.03 -20.53
CA GLU A 707 -17.19 -0.69 -19.34
C GLU A 707 -16.35 -0.77 -18.09
N ILE A 708 -16.79 -0.16 -16.99
CA ILE A 708 -16.10 -0.22 -15.70
C ILE A 708 -16.20 -1.64 -15.14
N PHE A 709 -15.10 -2.36 -15.13
CA PHE A 709 -14.96 -3.77 -14.76
C PHE A 709 -15.45 -4.10 -13.34
N ASP A 710 -15.14 -3.27 -12.35
CA ASP A 710 -15.47 -3.50 -10.95
C ASP A 710 -16.74 -2.76 -10.47
N GLN A 711 -17.47 -2.12 -11.38
CA GLN A 711 -18.72 -1.42 -11.04
C GLN A 711 -19.80 -2.40 -10.55
N PRO A 712 -20.44 -2.15 -9.39
CA PRO A 712 -21.54 -2.97 -8.93
C PRO A 712 -22.81 -2.76 -9.79
N PRO A 713 -23.38 -3.80 -10.40
CA PRO A 713 -24.58 -3.66 -11.23
C PRO A 713 -25.81 -3.29 -10.40
N GLN A 714 -25.84 -3.63 -9.12
CA GLN A 714 -26.95 -3.34 -8.21
C GLN A 714 -27.21 -1.84 -8.08
N THR A 715 -26.16 -1.05 -7.94
CA THR A 715 -26.25 0.41 -7.82
C THR A 715 -26.64 1.06 -9.14
N VAL A 716 -26.03 0.62 -10.25
CA VAL A 716 -26.34 1.13 -11.59
C VAL A 716 -27.81 0.92 -11.92
N GLU A 717 -28.29 -0.30 -11.76
CA GLU A 717 -29.70 -0.63 -12.01
C GLU A 717 -30.63 0.22 -11.14
N ARG A 718 -30.33 0.32 -9.83
CA ARG A 718 -31.20 1.00 -8.88
C ARG A 718 -31.22 2.52 -9.03
N TYR A 719 -30.05 3.15 -9.16
CA TYR A 719 -29.93 4.62 -9.07
C TYR A 719 -29.75 5.32 -10.42
N VAL A 720 -29.13 4.66 -11.39
CA VAL A 720 -28.93 5.27 -12.73
C VAL A 720 -30.07 4.90 -13.65
N VAL A 721 -30.48 3.62 -13.69
CA VAL A 721 -31.54 3.14 -14.61
C VAL A 721 -32.92 3.41 -14.04
N GLN A 722 -33.22 2.88 -12.84
CA GLN A 722 -34.56 2.98 -12.22
C GLN A 722 -34.78 4.34 -11.52
N GLN A 723 -33.71 5.09 -11.26
CA GLN A 723 -33.75 6.38 -10.56
C GLN A 723 -34.47 6.30 -9.20
N THR A 724 -34.25 5.20 -8.47
CA THR A 724 -34.85 4.98 -7.16
C THR A 724 -34.39 6.05 -6.20
N THR A 725 -35.34 6.62 -5.45
CA THR A 725 -35.10 7.63 -4.42
C THR A 725 -35.84 7.26 -3.15
N SER A 726 -35.53 7.93 -2.04
CA SER A 726 -36.18 7.77 -0.76
C SER A 726 -36.72 9.11 -0.24
N ASP A 727 -37.83 9.04 0.46
CA ASP A 727 -38.38 10.17 1.21
C ASP A 727 -38.03 10.08 2.73
N ARG A 728 -37.21 9.10 3.13
CA ARG A 728 -36.82 8.91 4.52
C ARG A 728 -35.64 9.79 4.90
N ILE A 729 -35.75 10.44 6.03
CA ILE A 729 -34.64 11.09 6.74
C ILE A 729 -34.39 10.26 8.00
N VAL A 730 -33.15 9.83 8.21
CA VAL A 730 -32.80 8.90 9.29
C VAL A 730 -32.24 9.64 10.49
N TRP A 731 -32.87 9.48 11.63
CA TRP A 731 -32.42 9.94 12.93
C TRP A 731 -31.85 8.79 13.76
N ARG A 732 -30.67 8.96 14.34
CA ARG A 732 -29.95 8.00 15.19
C ARG A 732 -29.29 8.69 16.38
N PHE A 733 -28.96 7.94 17.43
CA PHE A 733 -28.21 8.49 18.56
C PHE A 733 -26.78 8.95 18.19
N ASN A 734 -26.14 8.33 17.20
CA ASN A 734 -24.83 8.72 16.68
C ASN A 734 -24.90 9.69 15.49
N ASN A 735 -26.12 9.95 14.98
CA ASN A 735 -26.40 10.93 13.92
C ASN A 735 -27.78 11.56 14.17
N LYS A 736 -27.83 12.54 15.08
CA LYS A 736 -29.05 13.22 15.51
C LYS A 736 -29.39 14.35 14.52
N VAL A 737 -30.07 14.00 13.44
CA VAL A 737 -30.61 14.96 12.47
C VAL A 737 -31.40 16.04 13.20
N ARG A 738 -31.09 17.32 12.95
CA ARG A 738 -31.75 18.48 13.57
C ARG A 738 -32.79 19.14 12.69
N ALA A 739 -32.70 18.88 11.38
CA ALA A 739 -33.63 19.45 10.39
C ALA A 739 -33.94 18.42 9.30
N MET A 740 -35.15 18.51 8.74
CA MET A 740 -35.57 17.70 7.60
C MET A 740 -36.42 18.52 6.64
N PRO A 741 -36.38 18.27 5.32
CA PRO A 741 -37.26 18.90 4.38
C PRO A 741 -38.74 18.53 4.65
N ALA A 742 -39.66 19.43 4.30
CA ALA A 742 -41.10 19.12 4.32
C ALA A 742 -41.45 17.92 3.44
N ASN A 743 -42.57 17.27 3.73
CA ASN A 743 -43.08 16.09 3.01
C ASN A 743 -42.14 14.84 3.08
N ARG A 744 -41.31 14.73 4.11
CA ARG A 744 -40.43 13.58 4.37
C ARG A 744 -40.95 12.73 5.53
N THR A 745 -40.57 11.47 5.52
CA THR A 745 -40.77 10.51 6.61
C THR A 745 -39.57 10.54 7.54
N LEU A 746 -39.76 10.81 8.82
CA LEU A 746 -38.70 10.71 9.81
C LEU A 746 -38.60 9.24 10.27
N ARG A 747 -37.50 8.60 9.87
CA ARG A 747 -37.14 7.25 10.37
C ARG A 747 -36.31 7.41 11.62
N VAL A 748 -36.71 6.75 12.71
CA VAL A 748 -35.93 6.69 13.94
C VAL A 748 -35.33 5.29 14.08
N GLU A 749 -34.03 5.23 14.34
CA GLU A 749 -33.29 3.98 14.52
C GLU A 749 -32.63 3.91 15.89
N THR A 750 -32.76 2.74 16.55
CA THR A 750 -32.19 2.47 17.87
C THR A 750 -31.42 1.14 17.86
N LEU A 751 -30.51 0.93 18.83
CA LEU A 751 -29.76 -0.31 18.96
C LEU A 751 -30.39 -1.33 19.93
N ALA A 752 -31.56 -0.98 20.48
CA ALA A 752 -32.40 -1.85 21.31
C ALA A 752 -33.87 -1.58 21.00
N PRO A 753 -34.77 -2.49 21.31
CA PRO A 753 -36.22 -2.27 21.19
C PRO A 753 -36.62 -0.99 21.96
N ALA A 754 -37.41 -0.14 21.32
CA ALA A 754 -37.87 1.12 21.92
C ALA A 754 -39.31 1.41 21.51
N VAL A 755 -40.02 2.17 22.31
CA VAL A 755 -41.23 2.87 21.92
C VAL A 755 -40.86 4.34 21.77
N VAL A 756 -41.04 4.86 20.56
CA VAL A 756 -40.81 6.29 20.28
C VAL A 756 -42.09 7.03 20.66
N HIS A 757 -41.95 7.89 21.67
CA HIS A 757 -42.99 8.79 22.12
C HIS A 757 -42.75 10.15 21.45
N TRP A 758 -43.66 10.60 20.61
CA TRP A 758 -43.45 11.76 19.76
C TRP A 758 -44.67 12.62 19.55
N SER A 759 -44.45 13.88 19.23
CA SER A 759 -45.44 14.92 18.94
C SER A 759 -44.95 15.85 17.82
N ALA A 760 -45.87 16.39 17.02
CA ALA A 760 -45.62 17.40 16.04
C ALA A 760 -46.24 18.78 16.36
N ASP A 761 -46.93 18.91 17.52
CA ASP A 761 -47.72 20.07 17.92
C ASP A 761 -47.40 20.59 19.35
N GLY A 762 -46.12 20.37 19.82
CA GLY A 762 -45.69 20.81 21.14
C GLY A 762 -46.33 20.04 22.28
N TRP A 763 -46.45 18.71 22.16
CA TRP A 763 -47.00 17.76 23.13
C TRP A 763 -48.48 17.91 23.43
N HIS A 764 -49.24 18.58 22.48
CA HIS A 764 -50.70 18.60 22.61
C HIS A 764 -51.34 17.31 22.16
N SER A 765 -50.82 16.69 21.10
CA SER A 765 -51.14 15.32 20.72
C SER A 765 -49.88 14.46 20.77
N VAL A 766 -50.02 13.25 21.25
CA VAL A 766 -48.91 12.33 21.48
C VAL A 766 -49.15 11.02 20.77
N HIS A 767 -48.10 10.47 20.21
CA HIS A 767 -48.09 9.19 19.53
C HIS A 767 -47.02 8.28 20.14
N ASP A 768 -47.41 7.02 20.42
CA ASP A 768 -46.48 5.95 20.84
C ASP A 768 -46.33 4.95 19.71
N THR A 769 -45.11 4.82 19.17
CA THR A 769 -44.85 3.92 18.05
C THR A 769 -43.68 2.99 18.37
N ALA A 770 -43.94 1.69 18.41
CA ALA A 770 -42.89 0.71 18.70
C ALA A 770 -41.97 0.49 17.51
N THR A 771 -40.69 0.31 17.78
CA THR A 771 -39.69 -0.06 16.77
C THR A 771 -39.82 -1.54 16.38
N ARG A 772 -39.51 -1.89 15.14
CA ARG A 772 -39.41 -3.26 14.61
C ARG A 772 -37.92 -3.68 14.49
N ASP A 773 -37.65 -4.96 14.77
CA ASP A 773 -36.30 -5.54 14.60
C ASP A 773 -35.96 -5.72 13.10
N THR A 774 -34.78 -5.33 12.69
CA THR A 774 -34.24 -5.53 11.33
C THR A 774 -33.47 -6.83 11.19
N THR A 775 -33.27 -7.61 12.24
CA THR A 775 -32.39 -8.79 12.35
C THR A 775 -30.89 -8.49 12.22
N LEU A 776 -30.51 -7.21 12.21
CA LEU A 776 -29.14 -6.73 12.15
C LEU A 776 -28.71 -5.98 13.43
N GLY A 777 -29.48 -6.14 14.52
CA GLY A 777 -29.25 -5.45 15.79
C GLY A 777 -29.50 -3.94 15.71
N VAL A 778 -30.35 -3.54 14.79
CA VAL A 778 -30.95 -2.21 14.67
C VAL A 778 -32.46 -2.35 14.71
N HIS A 779 -33.11 -1.47 15.42
CA HIS A 779 -34.56 -1.40 15.52
C HIS A 779 -35.05 -0.09 14.89
N VAL A 780 -36.06 -0.15 14.03
CA VAL A 780 -36.50 1.01 13.24
C VAL A 780 -37.97 1.29 13.36
N VAL A 781 -38.35 2.54 13.23
CA VAL A 781 -39.71 3.00 13.07
C VAL A 781 -39.79 4.20 12.15
N ASP A 782 -40.77 4.20 11.26
CA ASP A 782 -41.09 5.33 10.38
C ASP A 782 -42.24 6.14 11.01
N LEU A 783 -41.99 7.40 11.40
CA LEU A 783 -42.96 8.32 11.95
C LEU A 783 -43.78 8.95 10.85
N GLY A 784 -45.07 9.15 11.07
CA GLY A 784 -46.03 9.68 10.10
C GLY A 784 -45.89 11.19 9.86
N THR A 785 -44.74 11.67 9.45
CA THR A 785 -44.37 13.11 9.35
C THR A 785 -44.55 13.75 7.98
N ARG A 786 -44.99 12.99 6.95
CA ARG A 786 -45.16 13.51 5.58
C ARG A 786 -46.09 14.71 5.43
N HIS A 787 -47.02 14.90 6.36
CA HIS A 787 -48.01 15.96 6.33
C HIS A 787 -47.48 17.31 6.91
N LEU A 788 -46.26 17.30 7.49
CA LEU A 788 -45.68 18.45 8.13
C LEU A 788 -45.11 19.42 7.11
N CYS A 789 -45.26 20.71 7.42
CA CYS A 789 -44.81 21.83 6.61
C CYS A 789 -43.58 22.53 7.21
N ALA A 790 -42.90 23.34 6.39
CA ALA A 790 -41.80 24.16 6.86
C ALA A 790 -42.21 25.02 8.07
N GLY A 791 -41.42 24.99 9.12
CA GLY A 791 -41.67 25.67 10.41
C GLY A 791 -42.21 24.72 11.49
N ASP A 792 -42.75 23.56 11.14
CA ASP A 792 -43.19 22.54 12.12
C ASP A 792 -41.98 21.91 12.82
N ARG A 793 -42.25 21.25 13.96
CA ARG A 793 -41.23 20.58 14.76
C ARG A 793 -41.71 19.20 15.20
N VAL A 794 -40.87 18.20 15.00
CA VAL A 794 -41.08 16.89 15.57
C VAL A 794 -40.29 16.79 16.88
N GLN A 795 -40.99 16.60 17.98
CA GLN A 795 -40.39 16.36 19.32
C GLN A 795 -40.52 14.86 19.60
N LEU A 796 -39.45 14.22 20.08
CA LEU A 796 -39.46 12.79 20.37
C LEU A 796 -38.61 12.45 21.59
N THR A 797 -39.02 11.42 22.31
CA THR A 797 -38.27 10.78 23.39
C THR A 797 -38.48 9.29 23.33
N PHE A 798 -37.89 8.48 24.20
CA PHE A 798 -37.91 7.03 24.15
C PHE A 798 -38.32 6.41 25.46
N TYR A 799 -39.17 5.37 25.37
CA TYR A 799 -39.35 4.40 26.41
C TYR A 799 -38.66 3.08 26.04
N TRP A 800 -37.80 2.55 26.92
CA TRP A 800 -37.04 1.34 26.75
C TRP A 800 -37.72 0.13 27.44
N PRO A 801 -38.43 -0.75 26.71
CA PRO A 801 -39.18 -1.84 27.33
C PRO A 801 -38.32 -2.86 28.06
N GLU A 802 -37.12 -3.18 27.55
CA GLU A 802 -36.19 -4.15 28.14
C GLU A 802 -35.52 -3.62 29.43
N ALA A 803 -35.38 -2.31 29.56
CA ALA A 803 -34.85 -1.65 30.75
C ALA A 803 -35.88 -0.70 31.38
N PRO A 804 -37.12 -1.06 31.67
CA PRO A 804 -38.31 -0.25 31.87
C PRO A 804 -38.08 1.17 32.38
N ARG A 805 -37.63 2.07 31.48
CA ARG A 805 -37.25 3.47 31.78
C ARG A 805 -37.52 4.38 30.59
N TRP A 806 -37.69 5.64 30.88
CA TRP A 806 -37.67 6.72 29.90
C TRP A 806 -36.25 7.19 29.65
N GLU A 807 -35.99 7.81 28.46
CA GLU A 807 -34.72 8.46 28.09
C GLU A 807 -34.49 9.76 28.88
N GLU A 808 -35.57 10.39 29.36
CA GLU A 808 -35.56 11.64 30.15
C GLU A 808 -34.98 12.85 29.40
N ILE A 809 -34.80 12.74 28.06
CA ILE A 809 -34.35 13.81 27.17
C ILE A 809 -35.29 13.86 25.98
N ASP A 810 -35.71 15.07 25.61
CA ASP A 810 -36.45 15.35 24.39
C ASP A 810 -35.50 15.72 23.24
N PHE A 811 -35.69 15.10 22.09
CA PHE A 811 -35.01 15.44 20.87
C PHE A 811 -35.95 16.19 19.95
N VAL A 812 -35.41 17.11 19.16
CA VAL A 812 -36.20 17.96 18.26
C VAL A 812 -35.64 17.91 16.85
N VAL A 813 -36.51 17.70 15.85
CA VAL A 813 -36.22 17.80 14.44
C VAL A 813 -37.11 18.89 13.85
N CYS A 814 -36.52 19.94 13.28
CA CYS A 814 -37.22 21.03 12.62
C CYS A 814 -37.57 20.64 11.18
N VAL A 815 -38.74 21.04 10.69
CA VAL A 815 -39.12 20.89 9.27
C VAL A 815 -38.79 22.18 8.52
N GLU A 816 -38.00 22.04 7.43
CA GLU A 816 -37.54 23.13 6.56
C GLU A 816 -38.35 23.25 5.26
#